data_a08d94217aebff63fa8c81b71106e1ec
#
_entry.id   a08d94217aebff63fa8c81b71106e1ec
#
_cell.length_a   1.000
_cell.length_b   1.000
_cell.length_c   1.000
_cell.angle_alpha   90.00
_cell.angle_beta   90.00
_cell.angle_gamma   90.00
#
_symmetry.space_group_name_H-M   'P 1'
#
loop_
_entity.id
_entity.type
_entity.pdbx_description
1 polymer ?
#
loop_
_entity_poly.entity_id
_entity_poly.type
_entity_poly.pdbx_seq_one_letter_code
_entity_poly.pdbx_strand_id
1 'polypeptide(L)'
;MPSQRPRSRRSDNPAIRAEPRGIGTARARDPLAREVKLLGALLGQVIVEQAGLAALELVERVRKSTIAIRRHGPGSAAGRSQRERLTAELDAIGLPEAEVLIRAFSLYFQLTNLAEEKQRIRALRQRLRTGARGAVDESVVAAVLGMRRRGVRGEEADRLMRGLSIAPVLTAHPTEARRRTTLVALRRVYRLLDRLDDPRLTPAEDAHARRRLREEITLLWHTSPIRVVAPGPLDEVRSAMAIFDETLFVVTPRLYRALEQARLQSAGGEPTREGAVPPRTHAYLHWGSWIGGDRDGNPNVTAATTRQALHIQADHVLRAYEAVCRRLMETFSVRAPEDGALAERLAADAAELPHTARELDRRFPGEPFRRRLGYIAERIRRTRLRLTSAEAPPAEAIVGGYPTPFALSAALDELAEQMSTAGLDRAVYGELQSLRWQLETFGFHGLSLEVRQHSEVHSAALAGRDPTGDTLETFRAIAEIQRRFGEAALHRYVISFTRSAADAVAVLELARRAAGSAVPALDVVPLFESADALESCGQIVEELLTEPSYRAHLERRGRRQEVMLGYSDSTKESGALAAAWMLYRAQEQLIEVCRRHGVELALFHGRGGALGRGGGPMTRAILAQAPGSVDGRLKLTEQGEVIADRYANPAIALRHLEQLTYAVLQASTPAHEEQLRAAAAGGRQVLDELAKNARSAYRALVWENPGFEEHFRRATPISELSGMGIGSRPAARSGRAQAPELDALRAIPWVFAWSQSRANLPGWYGTGSALAEYRRRHRGSGLRRLRELYRSWPFFASALDNAELVLARADMAIAERYASLAGETGRPIWESIQTEYERTVEQILDLTGRKRLLDDMPVLQRSIELRNPYVDSLSEMQVLLLGRVRRMPDDDPQRRELLRLVHLTVSGVAAGLQSTG
;
A
#
# COMPACT_ATOMS: atom_id res chain seq x y z
N MET A 1 -51.59 15.18 -34.63
CA MET A 1 -51.23 16.24 -33.67
C MET A 1 -49.95 15.80 -32.95
N PRO A 2 -48.79 16.41 -33.16
CA PRO A 2 -47.56 16.03 -32.47
C PRO A 2 -47.46 16.76 -31.10
N SER A 3 -47.26 16.03 -30.05
CA SER A 3 -47.05 16.50 -28.69
C SER A 3 -45.75 17.32 -28.57
N GLN A 4 -45.89 18.57 -28.21
CA GLN A 4 -44.78 19.49 -27.91
C GLN A 4 -44.06 18.99 -26.67
N ARG A 5 -42.78 18.59 -26.82
CA ARG A 5 -41.83 18.42 -25.69
C ARG A 5 -41.51 19.81 -25.13
N PRO A 6 -41.52 20.02 -23.80
CA PRO A 6 -41.17 21.31 -23.23
C PRO A 6 -39.68 21.59 -23.50
N ARG A 7 -39.38 22.72 -24.14
CA ARG A 7 -38.02 23.27 -24.24
C ARG A 7 -37.52 23.57 -22.84
N SER A 8 -36.48 22.86 -22.37
CA SER A 8 -35.79 23.17 -21.14
C SER A 8 -35.24 24.61 -21.20
N ARG A 9 -35.83 25.49 -20.41
CA ARG A 9 -35.26 26.82 -20.13
C ARG A 9 -33.90 26.55 -19.48
N ARG A 10 -32.83 27.02 -20.11
CA ARG A 10 -31.52 27.15 -19.45
C ARG A 10 -31.75 28.05 -18.24
N SER A 11 -31.71 27.53 -17.03
CA SER A 11 -31.79 28.33 -15.83
C SER A 11 -30.46 29.05 -15.64
N ASP A 12 -30.47 30.36 -15.84
CA ASP A 12 -29.41 31.28 -15.42
C ASP A 12 -29.42 31.38 -13.88
N ASN A 13 -29.27 30.28 -13.19
CA ASN A 13 -29.26 30.28 -11.74
C ASN A 13 -27.81 30.47 -11.23
N PRO A 14 -27.56 31.56 -10.48
CA PRO A 14 -26.25 31.89 -9.93
C PRO A 14 -25.71 30.84 -8.95
N ALA A 15 -26.52 29.87 -8.50
CA ALA A 15 -26.08 28.75 -7.65
C ALA A 15 -25.21 27.73 -8.42
N ILE A 16 -25.38 27.61 -9.74
CA ILE A 16 -24.54 26.75 -10.59
C ILE A 16 -23.29 27.55 -10.96
N ARG A 17 -22.20 27.27 -10.32
CA ARG A 17 -20.93 27.93 -10.65
C ARG A 17 -20.53 27.63 -12.09
N ALA A 18 -20.28 28.70 -12.85
CA ALA A 18 -19.81 28.57 -14.23
C ALA A 18 -18.47 27.81 -14.26
N GLU A 19 -18.32 26.91 -15.23
CA GLU A 19 -17.09 26.22 -15.48
C GLU A 19 -15.94 27.21 -15.71
N PRO A 20 -14.78 27.07 -15.02
CA PRO A 20 -13.67 27.98 -15.26
C PRO A 20 -13.09 27.74 -16.66
N ARG A 21 -13.01 28.80 -17.46
CA ARG A 21 -12.41 28.78 -18.80
C ARG A 21 -10.88 28.63 -18.69
N GLY A 22 -10.26 28.04 -19.71
CA GLY A 22 -8.79 27.95 -19.82
C GLY A 22 -8.13 27.09 -18.77
N ILE A 23 -8.78 26.02 -18.32
CA ILE A 23 -8.17 24.97 -17.51
C ILE A 23 -7.23 24.15 -18.39
N GLY A 24 -6.14 23.66 -17.79
CA GLY A 24 -5.17 22.82 -18.53
C GLY A 24 -4.08 23.60 -19.22
N THR A 25 -4.09 24.91 -19.18
CA THR A 25 -2.95 25.68 -19.68
C THR A 25 -1.84 25.71 -18.64
N ALA A 26 -0.61 25.44 -19.04
CA ALA A 26 0.59 25.53 -18.22
C ALA A 26 0.83 26.92 -17.57
N ARG A 27 0.03 27.93 -17.93
CA ARG A 27 0.09 29.30 -17.45
C ARG A 27 -0.84 29.60 -16.26
N ALA A 28 -1.58 28.59 -15.74
CA ALA A 28 -2.39 28.78 -14.54
C ALA A 28 -1.52 29.02 -13.30
N ARG A 29 -1.78 30.11 -12.55
CA ARG A 29 -1.07 30.39 -11.29
C ARG A 29 -1.26 29.28 -10.25
N ASP A 30 -2.43 28.65 -10.20
CA ASP A 30 -2.76 27.52 -9.34
C ASP A 30 -3.57 26.46 -10.13
N PRO A 31 -2.91 25.50 -10.76
CA PRO A 31 -3.59 24.44 -11.53
C PRO A 31 -4.50 23.56 -10.68
N LEU A 32 -4.11 23.25 -9.43
CA LEU A 32 -4.90 22.42 -8.53
C LEU A 32 -6.23 23.08 -8.18
N ALA A 33 -6.20 24.33 -7.73
CA ALA A 33 -7.41 25.06 -7.40
C ALA A 33 -8.38 25.17 -8.59
N ARG A 34 -7.85 25.30 -9.81
CA ARG A 34 -8.67 25.33 -11.05
C ARG A 34 -9.31 23.98 -11.35
N GLU A 35 -8.56 22.88 -11.23
CA GLU A 35 -9.10 21.53 -11.44
C GLU A 35 -10.15 21.17 -10.42
N VAL A 36 -9.90 21.42 -9.14
CA VAL A 36 -10.91 21.24 -8.07
C VAL A 36 -12.16 22.07 -8.34
N LYS A 37 -12.01 23.31 -8.81
CA LYS A 37 -13.14 24.17 -9.18
C LYS A 37 -13.89 23.62 -10.41
N LEU A 38 -13.21 23.09 -11.42
CA LEU A 38 -13.83 22.45 -12.58
C LEU A 38 -14.64 21.22 -12.15
N LEU A 39 -14.01 20.31 -11.44
CA LEU A 39 -14.63 19.07 -10.99
C LEU A 39 -15.83 19.34 -10.07
N GLY A 40 -15.70 20.32 -9.18
CA GLY A 40 -16.81 20.75 -8.32
C GLY A 40 -17.97 21.37 -9.11
N ALA A 41 -17.69 22.17 -10.16
CA ALA A 41 -18.72 22.74 -11.02
C ALA A 41 -19.46 21.65 -11.83
N LEU A 42 -18.71 20.68 -12.40
CA LEU A 42 -19.29 19.55 -13.12
C LEU A 42 -20.13 18.67 -12.20
N LEU A 43 -19.64 18.39 -10.98
CA LEU A 43 -20.41 17.65 -9.98
C LEU A 43 -21.69 18.40 -9.59
N GLY A 44 -21.62 19.72 -9.40
CA GLY A 44 -22.82 20.53 -9.13
C GLY A 44 -23.86 20.46 -10.26
N GLN A 45 -23.42 20.45 -11.52
CA GLN A 45 -24.31 20.24 -12.68
C GLN A 45 -24.96 18.84 -12.64
N VAL A 46 -24.17 17.81 -12.36
CA VAL A 46 -24.69 16.44 -12.24
C VAL A 46 -25.70 16.32 -11.10
N ILE A 47 -25.44 16.94 -9.94
CA ILE A 47 -26.42 16.95 -8.83
C ILE A 47 -27.74 17.58 -9.26
N VAL A 48 -27.70 18.71 -9.97
CA VAL A 48 -28.92 19.36 -10.47
C VAL A 48 -29.67 18.49 -11.48
N GLU A 49 -28.94 17.85 -12.40
CA GLU A 49 -29.52 16.96 -13.42
C GLU A 49 -30.13 15.69 -12.82
N GLN A 50 -29.57 15.15 -11.76
CA GLN A 50 -29.95 13.84 -11.21
C GLN A 50 -30.85 13.93 -9.96
N ALA A 51 -30.72 15.00 -9.16
CA ALA A 51 -31.43 15.16 -7.88
C ALA A 51 -32.18 16.50 -7.74
N GLY A 52 -32.05 17.39 -8.72
CA GLY A 52 -32.71 18.68 -8.73
C GLY A 52 -31.93 19.81 -8.03
N LEU A 53 -32.43 21.05 -8.24
CA LEU A 53 -31.79 22.25 -7.71
C LEU A 53 -31.80 22.31 -6.18
N ALA A 54 -32.90 21.91 -5.53
CA ALA A 54 -33.01 21.89 -4.07
C ALA A 54 -31.95 21.05 -3.40
N ALA A 55 -31.55 19.92 -4.02
CA ALA A 55 -30.48 19.06 -3.56
C ALA A 55 -29.11 19.78 -3.59
N LEU A 56 -28.80 20.51 -4.66
CA LEU A 56 -27.58 21.31 -4.73
C LEU A 56 -27.58 22.44 -3.69
N GLU A 57 -28.72 23.10 -3.48
CA GLU A 57 -28.84 24.13 -2.46
C GLU A 57 -28.62 23.59 -1.04
N LEU A 58 -29.13 22.39 -0.73
CA LEU A 58 -28.87 21.70 0.53
C LEU A 58 -27.36 21.44 0.71
N VAL A 59 -26.71 20.84 -0.29
CA VAL A 59 -25.26 20.57 -0.25
C VAL A 59 -24.46 21.85 -0.01
N GLU A 60 -24.82 22.96 -0.69
CA GLU A 60 -24.13 24.24 -0.54
C GLU A 60 -24.41 24.91 0.83
N ARG A 61 -25.61 24.76 1.40
CA ARG A 61 -25.92 25.28 2.76
C ARG A 61 -25.08 24.52 3.80
N VAL A 62 -25.09 23.19 3.78
CA VAL A 62 -24.29 22.37 4.71
C VAL A 62 -22.81 22.69 4.59
N ARG A 63 -22.28 22.79 3.36
CA ARG A 63 -20.89 23.17 3.10
C ARG A 63 -20.54 24.54 3.70
N LYS A 64 -21.39 25.55 3.51
CA LYS A 64 -21.18 26.89 4.04
C LYS A 64 -21.23 26.90 5.56
N SER A 65 -22.13 26.11 6.17
CA SER A 65 -22.26 26.00 7.62
C SER A 65 -21.01 25.41 8.26
N THR A 66 -20.48 24.33 7.70
CA THR A 66 -19.24 23.71 8.23
C THR A 66 -18.01 24.61 8.05
N ILE A 67 -17.90 25.34 6.95
CA ILE A 67 -16.86 26.37 6.76
C ILE A 67 -17.00 27.48 7.80
N ALA A 68 -18.24 27.94 8.09
CA ALA A 68 -18.48 28.98 9.09
C ALA A 68 -18.09 28.53 10.51
N ILE A 69 -18.43 27.28 10.90
CA ILE A 69 -18.02 26.68 12.19
C ILE A 69 -16.50 26.73 12.33
N ARG A 70 -15.77 26.32 11.30
CA ARG A 70 -14.30 26.34 11.30
C ARG A 70 -13.75 27.77 11.40
N ARG A 71 -14.34 28.73 10.70
CA ARG A 71 -13.91 30.13 10.69
C ARG A 71 -14.11 30.81 12.04
N HIS A 72 -15.22 30.53 12.73
CA HIS A 72 -15.50 31.07 14.07
C HIS A 72 -14.70 30.35 15.17
N GLY A 73 -14.13 29.19 14.88
CA GLY A 73 -13.51 28.29 15.86
C GLY A 73 -14.55 27.34 16.46
N PRO A 74 -14.36 26.03 16.31
CA PRO A 74 -15.34 25.01 16.74
C PRO A 74 -15.73 25.09 18.22
N GLY A 75 -14.80 25.48 19.09
CA GLY A 75 -15.01 25.64 20.54
C GLY A 75 -15.56 27.00 20.98
N SER A 76 -15.68 27.97 20.08
CA SER A 76 -16.25 29.30 20.41
C SER A 76 -17.78 29.25 20.57
N ALA A 77 -18.38 30.21 21.25
CA ALA A 77 -19.83 30.31 21.39
C ALA A 77 -20.54 30.41 20.03
N ALA A 78 -19.96 31.20 19.11
CA ALA A 78 -20.49 31.34 17.74
C ALA A 78 -20.37 30.04 16.95
N GLY A 79 -19.24 29.32 17.07
CA GLY A 79 -19.05 28.03 16.42
C GLY A 79 -20.01 26.96 16.96
N ARG A 80 -20.23 26.91 18.26
CA ARG A 80 -21.23 25.99 18.87
C ARG A 80 -22.64 26.28 18.41
N SER A 81 -23.09 27.56 18.44
CA SER A 81 -24.44 27.94 17.95
C SER A 81 -24.64 27.62 16.48
N GLN A 82 -23.62 27.82 15.64
CA GLN A 82 -23.70 27.44 14.23
C GLN A 82 -23.78 25.93 14.04
N ARG A 83 -23.08 25.16 14.87
CA ARG A 83 -23.13 23.69 14.85
C ARG A 83 -24.51 23.17 15.29
N GLU A 84 -25.09 23.72 16.35
CA GLU A 84 -26.45 23.38 16.80
C GLU A 84 -27.46 23.56 15.68
N ARG A 85 -27.40 24.70 14.96
CA ARG A 85 -28.25 24.95 13.77
C ARG A 85 -28.03 23.92 12.68
N LEU A 86 -26.78 23.59 12.37
CA LEU A 86 -26.46 22.58 11.38
C LEU A 86 -27.00 21.21 11.82
N THR A 87 -26.83 20.84 13.08
CA THR A 87 -27.33 19.57 13.62
C THR A 87 -28.84 19.46 13.48
N ALA A 88 -29.58 20.55 13.84
CA ALA A 88 -31.02 20.60 13.69
C ALA A 88 -31.47 20.51 12.22
N GLU A 89 -30.77 21.18 11.28
CA GLU A 89 -31.02 21.06 9.84
C GLU A 89 -30.81 19.62 9.35
N LEU A 90 -29.70 18.99 9.71
CA LEU A 90 -29.38 17.60 9.31
C LEU A 90 -30.34 16.58 9.96
N ASP A 91 -30.84 16.85 11.16
CA ASP A 91 -31.83 16.00 11.82
C ASP A 91 -33.22 16.07 11.19
N ALA A 92 -33.52 17.17 10.53
CA ALA A 92 -34.81 17.42 9.88
C ALA A 92 -34.91 16.86 8.44
N ILE A 93 -33.79 16.47 7.80
CA ILE A 93 -33.81 15.94 6.42
C ILE A 93 -34.24 14.46 6.38
N GLY A 94 -34.89 14.08 5.29
CA GLY A 94 -35.30 12.71 5.02
C GLY A 94 -34.12 11.82 4.58
N LEU A 95 -34.34 10.51 4.55
CA LEU A 95 -33.29 9.55 4.13
C LEU A 95 -32.82 9.75 2.68
N PRO A 96 -33.70 10.09 1.70
CA PRO A 96 -33.27 10.37 0.33
C PRO A 96 -32.35 11.61 0.24
N GLU A 97 -32.67 12.67 0.96
CA GLU A 97 -31.84 13.89 0.99
C GLU A 97 -30.50 13.65 1.69
N ALA A 98 -30.49 12.84 2.77
CA ALA A 98 -29.28 12.41 3.46
C ALA A 98 -28.36 11.61 2.52
N GLU A 99 -28.94 10.71 1.71
CA GLU A 99 -28.17 9.95 0.71
C GLU A 99 -27.53 10.86 -0.33
N VAL A 100 -28.27 11.81 -0.88
CA VAL A 100 -27.76 12.80 -1.85
C VAL A 100 -26.60 13.59 -1.26
N LEU A 101 -26.76 14.07 -0.02
CA LEU A 101 -25.72 14.83 0.68
C LEU A 101 -24.43 14.00 0.86
N ILE A 102 -24.57 12.77 1.33
CA ILE A 102 -23.45 11.86 1.56
C ILE A 102 -22.74 11.54 0.23
N ARG A 103 -23.50 11.24 -0.84
CA ARG A 103 -22.95 10.97 -2.18
C ARG A 103 -22.20 12.18 -2.74
N ALA A 104 -22.76 13.38 -2.59
CA ALA A 104 -22.15 14.61 -3.09
C ALA A 104 -20.77 14.86 -2.46
N PHE A 105 -20.65 14.78 -1.14
CA PHE A 105 -19.37 14.97 -0.47
C PHE A 105 -18.39 13.81 -0.72
N SER A 106 -18.86 12.58 -0.74
CA SER A 106 -18.02 11.41 -1.01
C SER A 106 -17.41 11.47 -2.41
N LEU A 107 -18.21 11.80 -3.43
CA LEU A 107 -17.73 11.95 -4.81
C LEU A 107 -16.83 13.17 -4.97
N TYR A 108 -17.15 14.28 -4.31
CA TYR A 108 -16.27 15.45 -4.27
C TYR A 108 -14.87 15.10 -3.77
N PHE A 109 -14.76 14.29 -2.70
CA PHE A 109 -13.46 13.85 -2.21
C PHE A 109 -12.72 12.95 -3.19
N GLN A 110 -13.40 12.01 -3.84
CA GLN A 110 -12.75 11.15 -4.85
C GLN A 110 -12.17 11.99 -6.00
N LEU A 111 -12.92 12.97 -6.48
CA LEU A 111 -12.48 13.88 -7.54
C LEU A 111 -11.35 14.82 -7.10
N THR A 112 -11.40 15.34 -5.88
CA THR A 112 -10.35 16.18 -5.30
C THR A 112 -9.06 15.39 -5.07
N ASN A 113 -9.16 14.16 -4.57
CA ASN A 113 -8.01 13.26 -4.41
C ASN A 113 -7.28 13.04 -5.75
N LEU A 114 -8.05 12.86 -6.81
CA LEU A 114 -7.52 12.70 -8.17
C LEU A 114 -6.80 13.96 -8.68
N ALA A 115 -7.35 15.14 -8.43
CA ALA A 115 -6.71 16.41 -8.78
C ALA A 115 -5.40 16.63 -7.99
N GLU A 116 -5.37 16.26 -6.71
CA GLU A 116 -4.15 16.31 -5.89
C GLU A 116 -3.10 15.31 -6.35
N GLU A 117 -3.51 14.10 -6.73
CA GLU A 117 -2.63 13.11 -7.34
C GLU A 117 -1.95 13.67 -8.59
N LYS A 118 -2.74 14.27 -9.48
CA LYS A 118 -2.25 14.92 -10.69
C LYS A 118 -1.29 16.08 -10.36
N GLN A 119 -1.60 16.88 -9.34
CA GLN A 119 -0.73 17.97 -8.91
C GLN A 119 0.62 17.48 -8.37
N ARG A 120 0.66 16.35 -7.65
CA ARG A 120 1.93 15.72 -7.22
C ARG A 120 2.80 15.36 -8.43
N ILE A 121 2.21 14.80 -9.48
CA ILE A 121 2.94 14.45 -10.72
C ILE A 121 3.44 15.70 -11.43
N ARG A 122 2.63 16.77 -11.52
CA ARG A 122 3.09 18.05 -12.07
C ARG A 122 4.27 18.62 -11.30
N ALA A 123 4.19 18.65 -9.97
CA ALA A 123 5.27 19.14 -9.12
C ALA A 123 6.55 18.31 -9.32
N LEU A 124 6.43 16.99 -9.44
CA LEU A 124 7.57 16.12 -9.74
C LEU A 124 8.17 16.42 -11.11
N ARG A 125 7.33 16.49 -12.15
CA ARG A 125 7.80 16.85 -13.52
C ARG A 125 8.46 18.22 -13.57
N GLN A 126 7.95 19.18 -12.81
CA GLN A 126 8.55 20.51 -12.72
C GLN A 126 9.91 20.48 -12.04
N ARG A 127 10.07 19.76 -10.93
CA ARG A 127 11.35 19.57 -10.26
C ARG A 127 12.38 18.92 -11.18
N LEU A 128 11.97 17.90 -11.93
CA LEU A 128 12.83 17.24 -12.93
C LEU A 128 13.26 18.18 -14.05
N ARG A 129 12.39 19.12 -14.49
CA ARG A 129 12.73 20.13 -15.52
C ARG A 129 13.64 21.22 -15.01
N THR A 130 13.43 21.69 -13.79
CA THR A 130 14.19 22.82 -13.20
C THR A 130 15.46 22.37 -12.50
N GLY A 131 15.62 21.09 -12.26
CA GLY A 131 16.74 20.48 -11.54
C GLY A 131 18.07 20.48 -12.27
N ALA A 132 18.29 21.43 -13.21
CA ALA A 132 19.52 21.57 -13.99
C ALA A 132 20.81 21.76 -13.15
N ARG A 133 20.70 21.86 -11.82
CA ARG A 133 21.85 22.01 -10.89
C ARG A 133 21.91 20.98 -9.75
N GLY A 134 21.04 19.95 -9.72
CA GLY A 134 21.06 18.92 -8.69
C GLY A 134 20.01 17.82 -8.93
N ALA A 135 20.25 16.63 -8.35
CA ALA A 135 19.30 15.54 -8.40
C ALA A 135 18.03 15.90 -7.61
N VAL A 136 16.88 15.45 -8.08
CA VAL A 136 15.62 15.53 -7.29
C VAL A 136 15.81 14.72 -6.01
N ASP A 137 15.45 15.31 -4.86
CA ASP A 137 15.58 14.67 -3.56
C ASP A 137 14.92 13.28 -3.57
N GLU A 138 15.55 12.31 -2.90
CA GLU A 138 15.11 10.92 -2.80
C GLU A 138 14.93 10.20 -4.16
N SER A 139 15.53 10.70 -5.25
CA SER A 139 15.60 9.97 -6.51
C SER A 139 16.73 8.94 -6.51
N VAL A 140 16.72 8.03 -7.47
CA VAL A 140 17.81 7.07 -7.67
C VAL A 140 19.14 7.78 -7.95
N VAL A 141 19.12 8.87 -8.69
CA VAL A 141 20.31 9.72 -8.91
C VAL A 141 20.81 10.30 -7.59
N ALA A 142 19.90 10.82 -6.76
CA ALA A 142 20.25 11.30 -5.42
C ALA A 142 20.82 10.20 -4.53
N ALA A 143 20.35 8.95 -4.68
CA ALA A 143 20.87 7.81 -3.95
C ALA A 143 22.33 7.54 -4.28
N VAL A 144 22.68 7.46 -5.57
CA VAL A 144 24.04 7.20 -6.03
C VAL A 144 24.99 8.34 -5.64
N LEU A 145 24.55 9.59 -5.81
CA LEU A 145 25.33 10.76 -5.38
C LEU A 145 25.50 10.82 -3.86
N GLY A 146 24.47 10.44 -3.11
CA GLY A 146 24.49 10.37 -1.65
C GLY A 146 25.49 9.35 -1.11
N MET A 147 25.55 8.16 -1.69
CA MET A 147 26.57 7.15 -1.37
C MET A 147 27.98 7.70 -1.57
N ARG A 148 28.23 8.36 -2.72
CA ARG A 148 29.55 8.97 -3.01
C ARG A 148 29.94 10.05 -2.01
N ARG A 149 28.99 10.91 -1.58
CA ARG A 149 29.23 11.93 -0.54
C ARG A 149 29.56 11.30 0.81
N ARG A 150 29.05 10.11 1.09
CA ARG A 150 29.33 9.33 2.30
C ARG A 150 30.57 8.42 2.18
N GLY A 151 31.36 8.60 1.13
CA GLY A 151 32.61 7.88 0.94
C GLY A 151 32.51 6.55 0.18
N VAL A 152 31.32 6.05 -0.08
CA VAL A 152 31.11 4.77 -0.79
C VAL A 152 31.36 4.94 -2.29
N ARG A 153 32.40 4.30 -2.83
CA ARG A 153 32.87 4.45 -4.22
C ARG A 153 33.39 3.12 -4.79
N GLY A 154 33.57 3.07 -6.11
CA GLY A 154 34.20 1.96 -6.81
C GLY A 154 33.55 0.61 -6.49
N GLU A 155 34.33 -0.40 -6.16
CA GLU A 155 33.86 -1.76 -5.87
C GLU A 155 32.91 -1.86 -4.68
N GLU A 156 33.05 -0.98 -3.68
CA GLU A 156 32.15 -0.94 -2.55
C GLU A 156 30.74 -0.49 -2.97
N ALA A 157 30.65 0.54 -3.81
CA ALA A 157 29.38 0.99 -4.37
C ALA A 157 28.76 -0.09 -5.28
N ASP A 158 29.58 -0.73 -6.11
CA ASP A 158 29.11 -1.81 -7.00
C ASP A 158 28.65 -3.05 -6.18
N ARG A 159 29.30 -3.37 -5.07
CA ARG A 159 28.90 -4.43 -4.15
C ARG A 159 27.55 -4.12 -3.52
N LEU A 160 27.37 -2.92 -3.00
CA LEU A 160 26.12 -2.46 -2.37
C LEU A 160 24.96 -2.47 -3.37
N MET A 161 25.18 -2.01 -4.60
CA MET A 161 24.18 -2.03 -5.66
C MET A 161 23.86 -3.47 -6.13
N ARG A 162 24.84 -4.38 -6.18
CA ARG A 162 24.62 -5.80 -6.49
C ARG A 162 23.88 -6.54 -5.36
N GLY A 163 24.09 -6.16 -4.10
CA GLY A 163 23.39 -6.72 -2.95
C GLY A 163 21.98 -6.15 -2.74
N LEU A 164 21.57 -5.18 -3.56
CA LEU A 164 20.27 -4.53 -3.40
C LEU A 164 19.13 -5.52 -3.60
N SER A 165 18.21 -5.57 -2.65
CA SER A 165 17.02 -6.42 -2.66
C SER A 165 15.86 -5.71 -1.96
N ILE A 166 14.82 -5.39 -2.70
CA ILE A 166 13.63 -4.71 -2.18
C ILE A 166 12.42 -5.60 -2.47
N ALA A 167 11.73 -6.01 -1.42
CA ALA A 167 10.61 -6.95 -1.52
C ALA A 167 9.30 -6.32 -0.98
N PRO A 168 8.55 -5.58 -1.82
CA PRO A 168 7.21 -5.14 -1.47
C PRO A 168 6.25 -6.32 -1.53
N VAL A 169 5.48 -6.55 -0.45
CA VAL A 169 4.51 -7.67 -0.35
C VAL A 169 3.10 -7.10 -0.31
N LEU A 170 2.31 -7.39 -1.34
CA LEU A 170 0.93 -6.92 -1.44
C LEU A 170 0.03 -7.69 -0.49
N THR A 171 -0.79 -6.99 0.29
CA THR A 171 -1.75 -7.60 1.20
C THR A 171 -3.18 -7.27 0.81
N ALA A 172 -4.09 -8.20 1.09
CA ALA A 172 -5.53 -7.94 0.95
C ALA A 172 -5.98 -6.87 1.94
N HIS A 173 -6.98 -6.08 1.54
CA HIS A 173 -7.43 -4.96 2.36
C HIS A 173 -8.78 -5.23 3.00
N PRO A 174 -8.88 -5.24 4.34
CA PRO A 174 -10.16 -5.43 5.03
C PRO A 174 -11.04 -4.16 5.06
N THR A 175 -10.58 -3.02 4.50
CA THR A 175 -11.30 -1.75 4.53
C THR A 175 -11.33 -1.01 3.17
N GLU A 176 -10.78 -1.57 2.06
CA GLU A 176 -10.87 -0.98 0.71
C GLU A 176 -12.27 -1.24 0.12
N ALA A 177 -13.15 -0.29 0.31
CA ALA A 177 -14.53 -0.35 -0.18
C ALA A 177 -14.67 -0.05 -1.68
N ARG A 178 -13.66 0.53 -2.34
CA ARG A 178 -13.77 0.98 -3.74
C ARG A 178 -13.90 -0.18 -4.70
N ARG A 179 -14.93 -0.13 -5.55
CA ARG A 179 -15.12 -1.13 -6.60
C ARG A 179 -14.09 -0.92 -7.74
N ARG A 180 -13.73 -2.00 -8.42
CA ARG A 180 -12.89 -1.93 -9.64
C ARG A 180 -13.48 -0.96 -10.67
N THR A 181 -14.80 -0.94 -10.84
CA THR A 181 -15.50 -0.01 -11.74
C THR A 181 -15.26 1.44 -11.37
N THR A 182 -15.29 1.78 -10.07
CA THR A 182 -14.98 3.12 -9.57
C THR A 182 -13.52 3.50 -9.89
N LEU A 183 -12.56 2.60 -9.65
CA LEU A 183 -11.14 2.85 -9.98
C LEU A 183 -10.95 3.08 -11.48
N VAL A 184 -11.60 2.28 -12.32
CA VAL A 184 -11.55 2.45 -13.80
C VAL A 184 -12.15 3.79 -14.23
N ALA A 185 -13.30 4.19 -13.67
CA ALA A 185 -13.92 5.49 -13.96
C ALA A 185 -13.03 6.67 -13.52
N LEU A 186 -12.46 6.62 -12.31
CA LEU A 186 -11.51 7.64 -11.82
C LEU A 186 -10.27 7.75 -12.71
N ARG A 187 -9.73 6.63 -13.22
CA ARG A 187 -8.63 6.65 -14.20
C ARG A 187 -9.03 7.32 -15.52
N ARG A 188 -10.26 7.10 -16.00
CA ARG A 188 -10.77 7.80 -17.19
C ARG A 188 -10.86 9.30 -16.94
N VAL A 189 -11.37 9.70 -15.77
CA VAL A 189 -11.36 11.11 -15.34
C VAL A 189 -9.94 11.68 -15.32
N TYR A 190 -8.96 10.94 -14.73
CA TYR A 190 -7.56 11.36 -14.72
C TYR A 190 -7.00 11.60 -16.14
N ARG A 191 -7.23 10.66 -17.06
CA ARG A 191 -6.75 10.78 -18.47
C ARG A 191 -7.38 11.97 -19.18
N LEU A 192 -8.65 12.25 -18.93
CA LEU A 192 -9.33 13.41 -19.49
C LEU A 192 -8.79 14.73 -18.91
N LEU A 193 -8.51 14.77 -17.61
CA LEU A 193 -7.84 15.93 -16.97
C LEU A 193 -6.41 16.11 -17.50
N ASP A 194 -5.68 15.02 -17.74
CA ASP A 194 -4.32 15.07 -18.30
C ASP A 194 -4.35 15.58 -19.75
N ARG A 195 -5.36 15.15 -20.54
CA ARG A 195 -5.59 15.67 -21.89
C ARG A 195 -5.89 17.18 -21.89
N LEU A 196 -6.68 17.68 -20.92
CA LEU A 196 -6.98 19.10 -20.80
C LEU A 196 -5.75 19.97 -20.47
N ASP A 197 -4.63 19.38 -20.07
CA ASP A 197 -3.34 20.08 -19.89
C ASP A 197 -2.57 20.30 -21.19
N ASP A 198 -2.97 19.71 -22.31
CA ASP A 198 -2.32 19.92 -23.59
C ASP A 198 -2.68 21.30 -24.15
N PRO A 199 -1.71 22.22 -24.28
CA PRO A 199 -1.97 23.58 -24.78
C PRO A 199 -2.36 23.64 -26.26
N ARG A 200 -2.26 22.51 -26.99
CA ARG A 200 -2.58 22.38 -28.42
C ARG A 200 -4.04 21.99 -28.67
N LEU A 201 -4.83 21.73 -27.63
CA LEU A 201 -6.23 21.37 -27.76
C LEU A 201 -7.01 22.43 -28.50
N THR A 202 -7.78 21.99 -29.49
CA THR A 202 -8.78 22.81 -30.14
C THR A 202 -10.00 23.03 -29.25
N PRO A 203 -10.80 24.10 -29.47
CA PRO A 203 -12.02 24.31 -28.70
C PRO A 203 -13.01 23.12 -28.75
N ALA A 204 -13.07 22.42 -29.88
CA ALA A 204 -13.92 21.23 -30.03
C ALA A 204 -13.43 20.05 -29.17
N GLU A 205 -12.13 19.82 -29.08
CA GLU A 205 -11.52 18.77 -28.23
C GLU A 205 -11.66 19.10 -26.76
N ASP A 206 -11.47 20.36 -26.35
CA ASP A 206 -11.71 20.81 -24.97
C ASP A 206 -13.19 20.58 -24.58
N ALA A 207 -14.14 21.01 -25.44
CA ALA A 207 -15.56 20.80 -25.21
C ALA A 207 -15.92 19.30 -25.15
N HIS A 208 -15.28 18.45 -26.00
CA HIS A 208 -15.45 17.00 -25.96
C HIS A 208 -14.94 16.41 -24.65
N ALA A 209 -13.74 16.78 -24.21
CA ALA A 209 -13.16 16.29 -22.96
C ALA A 209 -14.02 16.66 -21.74
N ARG A 210 -14.57 17.88 -21.67
CA ARG A 210 -15.48 18.33 -20.60
C ARG A 210 -16.80 17.57 -20.62
N ARG A 211 -17.37 17.31 -21.80
CA ARG A 211 -18.57 16.47 -21.93
C ARG A 211 -18.32 15.06 -21.44
N ARG A 212 -17.18 14.46 -21.77
CA ARG A 212 -16.78 13.16 -21.28
C ARG A 212 -16.53 13.14 -19.78
N LEU A 213 -15.94 14.19 -19.21
CA LEU A 213 -15.78 14.31 -17.75
C LEU A 213 -17.14 14.32 -17.04
N ARG A 214 -18.14 15.06 -17.56
CA ARG A 214 -19.48 15.08 -16.99
C ARG A 214 -20.14 13.70 -17.07
N GLU A 215 -19.99 13.01 -18.19
CA GLU A 215 -20.46 11.63 -18.36
C GLU A 215 -19.86 10.68 -17.31
N GLU A 216 -18.53 10.71 -17.11
CA GLU A 216 -17.87 9.87 -16.11
C GLU A 216 -18.30 10.23 -14.67
N ILE A 217 -18.50 11.50 -14.36
CA ILE A 217 -19.01 11.96 -13.05
C ILE A 217 -20.45 11.48 -12.85
N THR A 218 -21.30 11.50 -13.90
CA THR A 218 -22.66 10.96 -13.84
C THR A 218 -22.66 9.45 -13.59
N LEU A 219 -21.77 8.69 -14.24
CA LEU A 219 -21.62 7.26 -13.98
C LEU A 219 -21.16 6.99 -12.56
N LEU A 220 -20.21 7.75 -12.05
CA LEU A 220 -19.74 7.67 -10.65
C LEU A 220 -20.86 8.03 -9.67
N TRP A 221 -21.71 9.02 -9.97
CA TRP A 221 -22.87 9.38 -9.15
C TRP A 221 -23.83 8.21 -8.95
N HIS A 222 -24.10 7.43 -9.98
CA HIS A 222 -24.96 6.25 -9.93
C HIS A 222 -24.24 4.96 -9.48
N THR A 223 -22.91 4.98 -9.43
CA THR A 223 -22.16 3.80 -8.97
C THR A 223 -22.26 3.70 -7.46
N SER A 224 -22.82 2.58 -6.95
CA SER A 224 -22.82 2.32 -5.51
C SER A 224 -21.38 2.17 -5.00
N PRO A 225 -20.94 2.97 -4.04
CA PRO A 225 -19.61 2.81 -3.45
C PRO A 225 -19.51 1.57 -2.56
N ILE A 226 -20.62 1.06 -2.07
CA ILE A 226 -20.67 -0.11 -1.18
C ILE A 226 -20.95 -1.36 -2.02
N ARG A 227 -20.25 -2.45 -1.70
CA ARG A 227 -20.52 -3.77 -2.28
C ARG A 227 -21.69 -4.41 -1.55
N VAL A 228 -22.63 -4.98 -2.31
CA VAL A 228 -23.75 -5.76 -1.76
C VAL A 228 -23.27 -7.13 -1.27
N VAL A 229 -22.27 -7.69 -1.94
CA VAL A 229 -21.63 -8.96 -1.61
C VAL A 229 -20.16 -8.71 -1.30
N ALA A 230 -19.69 -9.26 -0.20
CA ALA A 230 -18.26 -9.19 0.15
C ALA A 230 -17.41 -9.87 -0.95
N PRO A 231 -16.27 -9.30 -1.33
CA PRO A 231 -15.38 -9.92 -2.32
C PRO A 231 -14.79 -11.21 -1.75
N GLY A 232 -14.70 -12.23 -2.59
CA GLY A 232 -13.93 -13.41 -2.25
C GLY A 232 -12.42 -13.19 -2.40
N PRO A 233 -11.58 -14.08 -1.83
CA PRO A 233 -10.12 -13.97 -1.96
C PRO A 233 -9.64 -13.91 -3.40
N LEU A 234 -10.27 -14.61 -4.33
CA LEU A 234 -9.91 -14.60 -5.75
C LEU A 234 -10.29 -13.30 -6.46
N ASP A 235 -11.29 -12.57 -5.98
CA ASP A 235 -11.61 -11.24 -6.52
C ASP A 235 -10.55 -10.21 -6.10
N GLU A 236 -9.98 -10.39 -4.91
CA GLU A 236 -8.84 -9.60 -4.44
C GLU A 236 -7.59 -9.90 -5.27
N VAL A 237 -7.31 -11.18 -5.57
CA VAL A 237 -6.22 -11.59 -6.49
C VAL A 237 -6.38 -10.90 -7.85
N ARG A 238 -7.57 -10.97 -8.48
CA ARG A 238 -7.83 -10.30 -9.78
C ARG A 238 -7.66 -8.79 -9.69
N SER A 239 -7.97 -8.19 -8.56
CA SER A 239 -7.78 -6.75 -8.34
C SER A 239 -6.31 -6.38 -8.25
N ALA A 240 -5.49 -7.19 -7.58
CA ALA A 240 -4.04 -7.03 -7.52
C ALA A 240 -3.40 -7.21 -8.91
N MET A 241 -3.87 -8.20 -9.69
CA MET A 241 -3.36 -8.45 -11.04
C MET A 241 -3.72 -7.33 -12.03
N ALA A 242 -4.81 -6.60 -11.82
CA ALA A 242 -5.08 -5.40 -12.61
C ALA A 242 -4.03 -4.29 -12.37
N ILE A 243 -3.52 -4.16 -11.13
CA ILE A 243 -2.42 -3.23 -10.82
C ILE A 243 -1.09 -3.74 -11.38
N PHE A 244 -0.89 -5.06 -11.35
CA PHE A 244 0.26 -5.69 -11.99
C PHE A 244 0.32 -5.32 -13.48
N ASP A 245 -0.74 -5.58 -14.24
CA ASP A 245 -0.80 -5.34 -15.69
C ASP A 245 -0.58 -3.86 -16.05
N GLU A 246 -1.24 -2.97 -15.31
CA GLU A 246 -1.27 -1.55 -15.66
C GLU A 246 -0.05 -0.78 -15.15
N THR A 247 0.59 -1.28 -14.10
CA THR A 247 1.63 -0.52 -13.40
C THR A 247 2.89 -1.33 -13.12
N LEU A 248 2.84 -2.40 -12.31
CA LEU A 248 4.06 -3.03 -11.80
C LEU A 248 4.93 -3.58 -12.93
N PHE A 249 4.32 -4.26 -13.89
CA PHE A 249 5.00 -4.82 -15.05
C PHE A 249 5.70 -3.75 -15.91
N VAL A 250 5.11 -2.56 -15.98
CA VAL A 250 5.62 -1.44 -16.81
C VAL A 250 6.69 -0.61 -16.10
N VAL A 251 6.52 -0.37 -14.78
CA VAL A 251 7.43 0.53 -14.04
C VAL A 251 8.72 -0.15 -13.61
N THR A 252 8.70 -1.46 -13.39
CA THR A 252 9.87 -2.23 -12.94
C THR A 252 11.10 -2.04 -13.84
N PRO A 253 11.05 -2.28 -15.15
CA PRO A 253 12.22 -2.06 -16.00
C PRO A 253 12.61 -0.58 -16.12
N ARG A 254 11.68 0.36 -15.93
CA ARG A 254 11.98 1.79 -15.90
C ARG A 254 12.81 2.18 -14.68
N LEU A 255 12.53 1.59 -13.54
CA LEU A 255 13.30 1.80 -12.32
C LEU A 255 14.74 1.27 -12.48
N TYR A 256 14.91 0.07 -13.04
CA TYR A 256 16.23 -0.52 -13.27
C TYR A 256 17.05 0.32 -14.27
N ARG A 257 16.39 0.81 -15.31
CA ARG A 257 17.00 1.72 -16.28
C ARG A 257 17.43 3.05 -15.60
N ALA A 258 16.61 3.60 -14.72
CA ALA A 258 16.97 4.80 -13.98
C ALA A 258 18.21 4.60 -13.07
N LEU A 259 18.33 3.42 -12.44
CA LEU A 259 19.52 3.08 -11.64
C LEU A 259 20.76 2.91 -12.53
N GLU A 260 20.63 2.22 -13.67
CA GLU A 260 21.73 2.06 -14.62
C GLU A 260 22.23 3.41 -15.14
N GLN A 261 21.31 4.30 -15.51
CA GLN A 261 21.62 5.65 -15.95
C GLN A 261 22.33 6.46 -14.85
N ALA A 262 21.85 6.42 -13.61
CA ALA A 262 22.48 7.10 -12.49
C ALA A 262 23.91 6.59 -12.23
N ARG A 263 24.11 5.27 -12.38
CA ARG A 263 25.41 4.63 -12.24
C ARG A 263 26.38 5.05 -13.33
N LEU A 264 25.96 5.05 -14.59
CA LEU A 264 26.78 5.51 -15.73
C LEU A 264 27.20 6.98 -15.57
N GLN A 265 26.25 7.86 -15.25
CA GLN A 265 26.53 9.28 -14.99
C GLN A 265 27.52 9.47 -13.84
N SER A 266 27.37 8.70 -12.78
CA SER A 266 28.25 8.74 -11.61
C SER A 266 29.67 8.29 -11.91
N ALA A 267 29.86 7.35 -12.85
CA ALA A 267 31.16 6.86 -13.27
C ALA A 267 31.89 7.78 -14.29
N GLY A 268 31.27 8.89 -14.66
CA GLY A 268 31.79 9.78 -15.72
C GLY A 268 31.57 9.25 -17.14
N GLY A 269 30.71 8.25 -17.29
CA GLY A 269 30.33 7.70 -18.58
C GLY A 269 29.43 8.66 -19.38
N GLU A 270 29.53 8.59 -20.70
CA GLU A 270 28.66 9.38 -21.56
C GLU A 270 27.21 8.89 -21.48
N PRO A 271 26.22 9.79 -21.32
CA PRO A 271 24.80 9.44 -21.32
C PRO A 271 24.35 8.71 -22.61
N THR A 272 25.04 8.91 -23.71
CA THR A 272 24.80 8.29 -25.03
C THR A 272 25.05 6.77 -25.04
N ARG A 273 25.82 6.26 -24.07
CA ARG A 273 26.09 4.81 -23.94
C ARG A 273 24.96 4.03 -23.34
N GLU A 274 24.01 4.67 -22.68
CA GLU A 274 22.82 3.98 -22.17
C GLU A 274 22.02 3.34 -23.33
N GLY A 275 21.64 2.10 -23.16
CA GLY A 275 20.95 1.32 -24.20
C GLY A 275 21.81 0.93 -25.41
N ALA A 276 23.13 1.13 -25.35
CA ALA A 276 24.07 0.68 -26.38
C ALA A 276 25.13 -0.30 -25.84
N VAL A 277 25.11 -0.57 -24.54
CA VAL A 277 26.00 -1.51 -23.85
C VAL A 277 25.21 -2.35 -22.85
N PRO A 278 25.69 -3.55 -22.51
CA PRO A 278 25.04 -4.39 -21.49
C PRO A 278 24.88 -3.64 -20.17
N PRO A 279 23.68 -3.62 -19.58
CA PRO A 279 23.48 -3.01 -18.26
C PRO A 279 24.14 -3.87 -17.20
N ARG A 280 24.68 -3.22 -16.14
CA ARG A 280 25.18 -3.89 -14.95
C ARG A 280 24.15 -4.01 -13.85
N THR A 281 23.02 -3.31 -13.99
CA THR A 281 21.90 -3.37 -13.07
C THR A 281 21.13 -4.66 -13.32
N HIS A 282 21.00 -5.51 -12.30
CA HIS A 282 20.14 -6.71 -12.30
C HIS A 282 18.79 -6.43 -11.67
N ALA A 283 17.88 -7.38 -11.76
CA ALA A 283 16.58 -7.30 -11.08
C ALA A 283 16.76 -7.38 -9.55
N TYR A 284 16.35 -6.35 -8.85
CA TYR A 284 16.46 -6.26 -7.38
C TYR A 284 15.12 -6.08 -6.67
N LEU A 285 14.02 -5.97 -7.42
CA LEU A 285 12.66 -6.02 -6.87
C LEU A 285 12.16 -7.46 -6.81
N HIS A 286 11.66 -7.85 -5.64
CA HIS A 286 11.09 -9.17 -5.39
C HIS A 286 9.65 -9.01 -4.89
N TRP A 287 8.71 -8.94 -5.84
CA TRP A 287 7.32 -8.73 -5.51
C TRP A 287 6.71 -9.95 -4.83
N GLY A 288 6.16 -9.73 -3.62
CA GLY A 288 5.41 -10.73 -2.88
C GLY A 288 3.91 -10.45 -2.83
N SER A 289 3.14 -11.45 -2.43
CA SER A 289 1.69 -11.31 -2.21
C SER A 289 1.22 -12.24 -1.10
N TRP A 290 0.37 -11.72 -0.22
CA TRP A 290 -0.40 -12.52 0.75
C TRP A 290 -1.82 -12.82 0.26
N ILE A 291 -2.22 -12.22 -0.86
CA ILE A 291 -3.58 -12.31 -1.39
C ILE A 291 -3.81 -13.72 -1.96
N GLY A 292 -4.63 -14.51 -1.28
CA GLY A 292 -4.82 -15.94 -1.57
C GLY A 292 -3.90 -16.89 -0.80
N GLY A 293 -3.01 -16.35 0.08
CA GLY A 293 -2.08 -17.12 0.92
C GLY A 293 -2.25 -16.89 2.43
N ASP A 294 -2.87 -15.78 2.84
CA ASP A 294 -3.06 -15.41 4.24
C ASP A 294 -4.30 -16.08 4.83
N ARG A 295 -4.07 -17.08 5.67
CA ARG A 295 -5.11 -17.88 6.35
C ARG A 295 -5.39 -17.43 7.77
N ASP A 296 -4.55 -16.57 8.35
CA ASP A 296 -4.72 -16.16 9.75
C ASP A 296 -6.11 -15.58 10.02
N GLY A 297 -6.98 -16.41 10.63
CA GLY A 297 -8.38 -16.09 10.90
C GLY A 297 -9.21 -15.76 9.64
N ASN A 298 -8.85 -16.28 8.47
CA ASN A 298 -9.65 -16.16 7.24
C ASN A 298 -10.02 -17.54 6.69
N PRO A 299 -11.22 -18.07 7.01
CA PRO A 299 -11.65 -19.39 6.58
C PRO A 299 -11.89 -19.49 5.06
N ASN A 300 -11.94 -18.35 4.35
CA ASN A 300 -12.16 -18.32 2.91
C ASN A 300 -10.86 -18.56 2.10
N VAL A 301 -9.70 -18.57 2.75
CA VAL A 301 -8.41 -18.87 2.11
C VAL A 301 -8.04 -20.31 2.41
N THR A 302 -8.29 -21.18 1.48
CA THR A 302 -8.01 -22.62 1.53
C THR A 302 -6.84 -22.99 0.62
N ALA A 303 -6.38 -24.26 0.68
CA ALA A 303 -5.39 -24.78 -0.25
C ALA A 303 -5.83 -24.65 -1.72
N ALA A 304 -7.11 -24.85 -2.01
CA ALA A 304 -7.67 -24.64 -3.35
C ALA A 304 -7.58 -23.18 -3.80
N THR A 305 -7.91 -22.24 -2.90
CA THR A 305 -7.77 -20.80 -3.16
C THR A 305 -6.33 -20.43 -3.51
N THR A 306 -5.35 -20.99 -2.80
CA THR A 306 -3.92 -20.75 -3.04
C THR A 306 -3.48 -21.24 -4.41
N ARG A 307 -3.92 -22.45 -4.84
CA ARG A 307 -3.65 -22.96 -6.19
C ARG A 307 -4.22 -22.03 -7.27
N GLN A 308 -5.49 -21.64 -7.12
CA GLN A 308 -6.16 -20.77 -8.09
C GLN A 308 -5.53 -19.37 -8.14
N ALA A 309 -5.05 -18.83 -7.03
CA ALA A 309 -4.34 -17.55 -7.00
C ALA A 309 -3.09 -17.60 -7.89
N LEU A 310 -2.28 -18.65 -7.80
CA LEU A 310 -1.10 -18.82 -8.67
C LEU A 310 -1.47 -19.01 -10.13
N HIS A 311 -2.54 -19.74 -10.46
CA HIS A 311 -3.01 -19.88 -11.84
C HIS A 311 -3.39 -18.52 -12.44
N ILE A 312 -4.12 -17.68 -11.70
CA ILE A 312 -4.49 -16.33 -12.14
C ILE A 312 -3.24 -15.47 -12.36
N GLN A 313 -2.30 -15.48 -11.42
CA GLN A 313 -1.06 -14.70 -11.53
C GLN A 313 -0.22 -15.14 -12.73
N ALA A 314 -0.04 -16.45 -12.92
CA ALA A 314 0.70 -17.02 -14.05
C ALA A 314 0.05 -16.69 -15.41
N ASP A 315 -1.28 -16.70 -15.50
CA ASP A 315 -1.99 -16.30 -16.73
C ASP A 315 -1.69 -14.84 -17.10
N HIS A 316 -1.74 -13.94 -16.13
CA HIS A 316 -1.45 -12.51 -16.34
C HIS A 316 0.00 -12.28 -16.79
N VAL A 317 0.99 -12.83 -16.10
CA VAL A 317 2.40 -12.58 -16.40
C VAL A 317 2.81 -13.19 -17.73
N LEU A 318 2.39 -14.43 -18.02
CA LEU A 318 2.73 -15.08 -19.29
C LEU A 318 2.03 -14.43 -20.49
N ARG A 319 0.78 -13.97 -20.31
CA ARG A 319 0.09 -13.15 -21.31
C ARG A 319 0.80 -11.83 -21.56
N ALA A 320 1.33 -11.19 -20.52
CA ALA A 320 2.11 -9.96 -20.65
C ALA A 320 3.39 -10.19 -21.45
N TYR A 321 4.15 -11.27 -21.19
CA TYR A 321 5.33 -11.62 -21.99
C TYR A 321 4.98 -11.91 -23.44
N GLU A 322 3.92 -12.69 -23.69
CA GLU A 322 3.42 -12.98 -25.05
C GLU A 322 3.12 -11.68 -25.80
N ALA A 323 2.43 -10.72 -25.14
CA ALA A 323 2.09 -9.42 -25.72
C ALA A 323 3.34 -8.58 -26.03
N VAL A 324 4.37 -8.61 -25.16
CA VAL A 324 5.65 -7.92 -25.43
C VAL A 324 6.35 -8.54 -26.64
N CYS A 325 6.47 -9.87 -26.71
CA CYS A 325 7.10 -10.54 -27.87
C CYS A 325 6.37 -10.20 -29.16
N ARG A 326 5.03 -10.20 -29.18
CA ARG A 326 4.24 -9.82 -30.37
C ARG A 326 4.49 -8.36 -30.79
N ARG A 327 4.56 -7.43 -29.83
CA ARG A 327 4.89 -6.03 -30.13
C ARG A 327 6.32 -5.88 -30.65
N LEU A 328 7.29 -6.63 -30.12
CA LEU A 328 8.66 -6.66 -30.65
C LEU A 328 8.69 -7.23 -32.09
N MET A 329 7.87 -8.20 -32.40
CA MET A 329 7.71 -8.66 -33.82
C MET A 329 7.20 -7.55 -34.74
N GLU A 330 6.39 -6.61 -34.27
CA GLU A 330 5.93 -5.48 -35.09
C GLU A 330 7.04 -4.47 -35.35
N THR A 331 8.00 -4.34 -34.46
CA THR A 331 9.08 -3.34 -34.51
C THR A 331 10.39 -3.87 -35.12
N PHE A 332 10.68 -5.16 -34.99
CA PHE A 332 11.95 -5.75 -35.43
C PHE A 332 11.91 -6.28 -36.84
N SER A 333 11.42 -5.49 -37.80
CA SER A 333 11.40 -5.88 -39.23
C SER A 333 12.77 -5.66 -39.91
N VAL A 334 13.78 -6.31 -39.33
CA VAL A 334 15.16 -6.23 -39.82
C VAL A 334 15.47 -7.43 -40.71
N ARG A 335 15.93 -7.17 -41.96
CA ARG A 335 16.46 -8.21 -42.84
C ARG A 335 17.91 -8.51 -42.41
N ALA A 336 18.20 -9.77 -42.23
CA ALA A 336 19.54 -10.27 -41.89
C ALA A 336 19.76 -11.61 -42.63
N PRO A 337 21.04 -11.98 -42.87
CA PRO A 337 21.37 -13.33 -43.29
C PRO A 337 20.86 -14.39 -42.29
N GLU A 338 20.39 -15.50 -42.80
CA GLU A 338 20.02 -16.66 -42.02
C GLU A 338 21.20 -17.65 -42.10
N ASP A 339 22.23 -17.39 -41.36
CA ASP A 339 23.45 -18.19 -41.28
C ASP A 339 23.85 -18.54 -39.85
N GLY A 340 24.80 -19.46 -39.70
CA GLY A 340 25.34 -19.85 -38.40
C GLY A 340 24.31 -20.28 -37.36
N ALA A 341 24.53 -19.89 -36.12
CA ALA A 341 23.70 -20.28 -34.98
C ALA A 341 22.23 -19.82 -35.11
N LEU A 342 21.98 -18.72 -35.81
CA LEU A 342 20.61 -18.23 -36.03
C LEU A 342 19.82 -19.16 -36.95
N ALA A 343 20.42 -19.64 -38.03
CA ALA A 343 19.81 -20.60 -38.96
C ALA A 343 19.56 -21.94 -38.29
N GLU A 344 20.52 -22.44 -37.50
CA GLU A 344 20.39 -23.70 -36.78
C GLU A 344 19.23 -23.61 -35.77
N ARG A 345 19.12 -22.48 -35.09
CA ARG A 345 18.06 -22.28 -34.09
C ARG A 345 16.68 -22.18 -34.74
N LEU A 346 16.55 -21.47 -35.83
CA LEU A 346 15.30 -21.38 -36.60
C LEU A 346 14.87 -22.75 -37.16
N ALA A 347 15.80 -23.55 -37.61
CA ALA A 347 15.52 -24.92 -38.10
C ALA A 347 15.04 -25.82 -36.96
N ALA A 348 15.68 -25.73 -35.77
CA ALA A 348 15.25 -26.46 -34.60
C ALA A 348 13.84 -26.04 -34.12
N ASP A 349 13.56 -24.74 -34.08
CA ASP A 349 12.23 -24.23 -33.78
C ASP A 349 11.16 -24.68 -34.78
N ALA A 350 11.51 -24.70 -36.07
CA ALA A 350 10.61 -25.14 -37.13
C ALA A 350 10.29 -26.66 -37.05
N ALA A 351 11.26 -27.48 -36.67
CA ALA A 351 11.06 -28.90 -36.45
C ALA A 351 10.09 -29.17 -35.27
N GLU A 352 10.22 -28.40 -34.16
CA GLU A 352 9.34 -28.55 -33.00
C GLU A 352 7.96 -27.91 -33.19
N LEU A 353 7.85 -26.86 -33.99
CA LEU A 353 6.65 -26.04 -34.18
C LEU A 353 6.29 -25.89 -35.67
N PRO A 354 6.03 -27.00 -36.43
CA PRO A 354 5.91 -26.95 -37.89
C PRO A 354 4.72 -26.12 -38.43
N HIS A 355 3.65 -26.01 -37.62
CA HIS A 355 2.51 -25.14 -38.00
C HIS A 355 2.91 -23.67 -37.93
N THR A 356 3.54 -23.27 -36.80
CA THR A 356 4.03 -21.90 -36.56
C THR A 356 5.10 -21.54 -37.61
N ALA A 357 5.98 -22.48 -37.97
CA ALA A 357 7.00 -22.28 -39.00
C ALA A 357 6.37 -21.82 -40.32
N ARG A 358 5.40 -22.58 -40.81
CA ARG A 358 4.71 -22.27 -42.09
C ARG A 358 4.05 -20.88 -42.08
N GLU A 359 3.49 -20.48 -40.96
CA GLU A 359 2.89 -19.16 -40.78
C GLU A 359 3.95 -18.06 -40.77
N LEU A 360 5.02 -18.22 -39.98
CA LEU A 360 6.08 -17.22 -39.86
C LEU A 360 6.89 -17.04 -41.15
N ASP A 361 7.22 -18.14 -41.84
CA ASP A 361 7.96 -18.12 -43.13
C ASP A 361 7.17 -17.41 -44.21
N ARG A 362 5.86 -17.64 -44.26
CA ARG A 362 4.97 -16.97 -45.22
C ARG A 362 4.84 -15.47 -44.92
N ARG A 363 4.78 -15.09 -43.66
CA ARG A 363 4.51 -13.70 -43.22
C ARG A 363 5.75 -12.83 -43.16
N PHE A 364 6.91 -13.42 -42.87
CA PHE A 364 8.14 -12.69 -42.56
C PHE A 364 9.38 -13.27 -43.25
N PRO A 365 9.35 -13.36 -44.61
CA PRO A 365 10.46 -13.90 -45.35
C PRO A 365 11.70 -12.99 -45.26
N GLY A 366 12.86 -13.56 -44.91
CA GLY A 366 14.12 -12.83 -44.76
C GLY A 366 14.20 -11.93 -43.50
N GLU A 367 13.30 -12.14 -42.52
CA GLU A 367 13.27 -11.41 -41.24
C GLU A 367 13.49 -12.39 -40.08
N PRO A 368 14.71 -12.93 -39.88
CA PRO A 368 14.97 -14.05 -38.97
C PRO A 368 14.70 -13.70 -37.50
N PHE A 369 15.04 -12.50 -37.04
CA PHE A 369 14.79 -12.08 -35.67
C PHE A 369 13.28 -11.97 -35.34
N ARG A 370 12.49 -11.52 -36.33
CA ARG A 370 11.03 -11.46 -36.22
C ARG A 370 10.41 -12.87 -36.13
N ARG A 371 10.91 -13.81 -36.95
CA ARG A 371 10.49 -15.22 -36.89
C ARG A 371 10.89 -15.84 -35.54
N ARG A 372 12.11 -15.59 -35.07
CA ARG A 372 12.58 -16.07 -33.77
C ARG A 372 11.68 -15.60 -32.60
N LEU A 373 11.32 -14.31 -32.59
CA LEU A 373 10.36 -13.77 -31.63
C LEU A 373 8.97 -14.41 -31.75
N GLY A 374 8.54 -14.77 -32.96
CA GLY A 374 7.29 -15.48 -33.17
C GLY A 374 7.28 -16.88 -32.54
N TYR A 375 8.38 -17.62 -32.66
CA TYR A 375 8.54 -18.90 -31.98
C TYR A 375 8.57 -18.73 -30.45
N ILE A 376 9.27 -17.72 -29.94
CA ILE A 376 9.30 -17.42 -28.50
C ILE A 376 7.87 -17.11 -28.01
N ALA A 377 7.11 -16.28 -28.72
CA ALA A 377 5.74 -15.94 -28.35
C ALA A 377 4.83 -17.19 -28.32
N GLU A 378 4.94 -18.07 -29.30
CA GLU A 378 4.16 -19.31 -29.33
C GLU A 378 4.54 -20.26 -28.18
N ARG A 379 5.84 -20.40 -27.89
CA ARG A 379 6.32 -21.20 -26.75
C ARG A 379 5.81 -20.65 -25.41
N ILE A 380 5.77 -19.30 -25.24
CA ILE A 380 5.19 -18.67 -24.07
C ILE A 380 3.68 -18.97 -23.97
N ARG A 381 2.95 -18.89 -25.11
CA ARG A 381 1.52 -19.24 -25.15
C ARG A 381 1.28 -20.70 -24.72
N ARG A 382 2.09 -21.63 -25.20
CA ARG A 382 2.02 -23.04 -24.80
C ARG A 382 2.35 -23.24 -23.32
N THR A 383 3.39 -22.56 -22.82
CA THR A 383 3.73 -22.54 -21.39
C THR A 383 2.56 -22.06 -20.55
N ARG A 384 1.90 -20.97 -20.97
CA ARG A 384 0.72 -20.43 -20.30
C ARG A 384 -0.40 -21.46 -20.24
N LEU A 385 -0.78 -22.05 -21.35
CA LEU A 385 -1.82 -23.08 -21.40
C LEU A 385 -1.49 -24.28 -20.50
N ARG A 386 -0.25 -24.76 -20.51
CA ARG A 386 0.19 -25.86 -19.65
C ARG A 386 0.10 -25.52 -18.14
N LEU A 387 0.48 -24.31 -17.75
CA LEU A 387 0.52 -23.90 -16.36
C LEU A 387 -0.82 -23.44 -15.81
N THR A 388 -1.75 -22.97 -16.65
CA THR A 388 -3.00 -22.35 -16.19
C THR A 388 -4.26 -23.16 -16.49
N SER A 389 -4.16 -24.27 -17.26
CA SER A 389 -5.30 -25.16 -17.47
C SER A 389 -5.70 -25.87 -16.18
N ALA A 390 -6.99 -25.80 -15.85
CA ALA A 390 -7.57 -26.50 -14.70
C ALA A 390 -7.71 -28.02 -14.98
N GLU A 391 -7.91 -28.39 -16.25
CA GLU A 391 -7.95 -29.75 -16.76
C GLU A 391 -6.62 -30.13 -17.43
N ALA A 392 -6.47 -31.36 -17.89
CA ALA A 392 -5.29 -31.76 -18.66
C ALA A 392 -5.07 -30.78 -19.82
N PRO A 393 -3.87 -30.19 -19.94
CA PRO A 393 -3.61 -29.22 -21.00
C PRO A 393 -3.76 -29.88 -22.36
N PRO A 394 -4.18 -29.14 -23.41
CA PRO A 394 -4.22 -29.66 -24.76
C PRO A 394 -2.89 -30.29 -25.16
N ALA A 395 -2.91 -31.39 -25.87
CA ALA A 395 -1.69 -32.12 -26.30
C ALA A 395 -0.62 -31.20 -26.93
N GLU A 396 -1.07 -30.21 -27.69
CA GLU A 396 -0.20 -29.19 -28.31
C GLU A 396 0.49 -28.27 -27.26
N ALA A 397 -0.08 -28.09 -26.08
CA ALA A 397 0.49 -27.24 -25.01
C ALA A 397 1.54 -28.01 -24.17
N ILE A 398 1.54 -29.34 -24.25
CA ILE A 398 2.51 -30.18 -23.52
C ILE A 398 3.87 -30.13 -24.21
N VAL A 399 3.91 -30.02 -25.53
CA VAL A 399 5.11 -30.03 -26.35
C VAL A 399 5.47 -28.60 -26.79
N GLY A 400 6.76 -28.23 -26.66
CA GLY A 400 7.30 -27.00 -27.23
C GLY A 400 7.11 -25.73 -26.39
N GLY A 401 6.53 -25.83 -25.18
CA GLY A 401 6.53 -24.74 -24.19
C GLY A 401 7.84 -24.70 -23.39
N TYR A 402 8.16 -23.56 -22.77
CA TYR A 402 9.31 -23.42 -21.89
C TYR A 402 9.07 -24.14 -20.57
N PRO A 403 9.96 -25.05 -20.14
CA PRO A 403 9.79 -25.78 -18.88
C PRO A 403 9.95 -24.87 -17.65
N THR A 404 10.85 -23.91 -17.71
CA THR A 404 11.19 -23.00 -16.59
C THR A 404 11.42 -21.58 -17.09
N PRO A 405 11.35 -20.57 -16.22
CA PRO A 405 11.74 -19.19 -16.55
C PRO A 405 13.19 -19.08 -17.07
N PHE A 406 14.08 -19.93 -16.56
CA PHE A 406 15.48 -19.99 -16.99
C PHE A 406 15.60 -20.39 -18.48
N ALA A 407 14.79 -21.34 -18.94
CA ALA A 407 14.80 -21.74 -20.35
C ALA A 407 14.32 -20.60 -21.28
N LEU A 408 13.36 -19.79 -20.84
CA LEU A 408 12.96 -18.60 -21.58
C LEU A 408 14.06 -17.52 -21.53
N SER A 409 14.70 -17.33 -20.38
CA SER A 409 15.84 -16.39 -20.26
C SER A 409 16.95 -16.74 -21.23
N ALA A 410 17.36 -18.01 -21.25
CA ALA A 410 18.38 -18.49 -22.17
C ALA A 410 18.02 -18.23 -23.66
N ALA A 411 16.75 -18.42 -24.03
CA ALA A 411 16.29 -18.13 -25.41
C ALA A 411 16.32 -16.62 -25.73
N LEU A 412 16.06 -15.75 -24.74
CA LEU A 412 16.16 -14.31 -24.91
C LEU A 412 17.62 -13.83 -24.93
N ASP A 413 18.51 -14.49 -24.17
CA ASP A 413 19.94 -14.23 -24.16
C ASP A 413 20.60 -14.61 -25.52
N GLU A 414 20.25 -15.79 -26.04
CA GLU A 414 20.65 -16.24 -27.39
C GLU A 414 20.20 -15.26 -28.48
N LEU A 415 18.92 -14.82 -28.44
CA LEU A 415 18.43 -13.82 -29.37
C LEU A 415 19.17 -12.49 -29.25
N ALA A 416 19.46 -12.06 -28.00
CA ALA A 416 20.19 -10.81 -27.76
C ALA A 416 21.63 -10.86 -28.33
N GLU A 417 22.32 -11.99 -28.17
CA GLU A 417 23.65 -12.21 -28.71
C GLU A 417 23.67 -12.19 -30.24
N GLN A 418 22.73 -12.90 -30.86
CA GLN A 418 22.57 -12.92 -32.32
C GLN A 418 22.28 -11.53 -32.90
N MET A 419 21.39 -10.77 -32.23
CA MET A 419 21.09 -9.38 -32.64
C MET A 419 22.28 -8.43 -32.42
N SER A 420 23.03 -8.61 -31.35
CA SER A 420 24.25 -7.81 -31.06
C SER A 420 25.31 -8.06 -32.11
N THR A 421 25.53 -9.32 -32.54
CA THR A 421 26.42 -9.70 -33.62
C THR A 421 26.03 -9.03 -34.95
N ALA A 422 24.72 -8.83 -35.15
CA ALA A 422 24.19 -8.09 -36.29
C ALA A 422 24.25 -6.53 -36.13
N GLY A 423 24.88 -6.02 -35.09
CA GLY A 423 25.02 -4.58 -34.82
C GLY A 423 23.76 -3.89 -34.27
N LEU A 424 22.81 -4.66 -33.70
CA LEU A 424 21.54 -4.15 -33.21
C LEU A 424 21.53 -3.87 -31.69
N ASP A 425 22.67 -3.52 -31.09
CA ASP A 425 22.82 -3.33 -29.66
C ASP A 425 21.75 -2.43 -29.03
N ARG A 426 21.38 -1.34 -29.73
CA ARG A 426 20.34 -0.44 -29.21
C ARG A 426 18.95 -1.08 -29.15
N ALA A 427 18.64 -2.03 -30.00
CA ALA A 427 17.43 -2.81 -29.96
C ALA A 427 17.49 -3.86 -28.84
N VAL A 428 18.66 -4.49 -28.68
CA VAL A 428 18.93 -5.48 -27.62
C VAL A 428 18.78 -4.85 -26.23
N TYR A 429 19.51 -3.76 -25.97
CA TYR A 429 19.50 -3.11 -24.65
C TYR A 429 18.36 -2.11 -24.45
N GLY A 430 17.45 -2.02 -25.42
CA GLY A 430 16.18 -1.29 -25.37
C GLY A 430 15.02 -2.11 -24.79
N GLU A 431 14.00 -2.38 -25.62
CA GLU A 431 12.78 -3.10 -25.18
C GLU A 431 13.04 -4.59 -24.88
N LEU A 432 13.94 -5.26 -25.59
CA LEU A 432 14.30 -6.64 -25.32
C LEU A 432 14.93 -6.76 -23.91
N GLN A 433 15.81 -5.84 -23.51
CA GLN A 433 16.34 -5.80 -22.15
C GLN A 433 15.24 -5.56 -21.10
N SER A 434 14.23 -4.77 -21.42
CA SER A 434 13.10 -4.59 -20.50
C SER A 434 12.33 -5.89 -20.26
N LEU A 435 12.14 -6.71 -21.31
CA LEU A 435 11.53 -8.04 -21.20
C LEU A 435 12.40 -9.00 -20.36
N ARG A 436 13.72 -8.98 -20.52
CA ARG A 436 14.65 -9.79 -19.71
C ARG A 436 14.53 -9.43 -18.24
N TRP A 437 14.56 -8.13 -17.86
CA TRP A 437 14.35 -7.68 -16.51
C TRP A 437 12.97 -8.04 -15.94
N GLN A 438 11.92 -7.96 -16.77
CA GLN A 438 10.58 -8.40 -16.36
C GLN A 438 10.55 -9.89 -16.05
N LEU A 439 11.19 -10.72 -16.85
CA LEU A 439 11.29 -12.17 -16.62
C LEU A 439 12.10 -12.50 -15.36
N GLU A 440 13.24 -11.82 -15.15
CA GLU A 440 14.05 -11.96 -13.93
C GLU A 440 13.26 -11.60 -12.67
N THR A 441 12.41 -10.55 -12.75
CA THR A 441 11.63 -10.07 -11.60
C THR A 441 10.41 -10.93 -11.30
N PHE A 442 9.67 -11.37 -12.33
CA PHE A 442 8.34 -11.96 -12.17
C PHE A 442 8.27 -13.46 -12.47
N GLY A 443 9.31 -14.06 -13.05
CA GLY A 443 9.31 -15.48 -13.42
C GLY A 443 8.08 -15.89 -14.22
N PHE A 444 7.56 -17.09 -13.97
CA PHE A 444 6.27 -17.55 -14.53
C PHE A 444 5.12 -17.43 -13.53
N HIS A 445 5.40 -17.01 -12.32
CA HIS A 445 4.45 -16.93 -11.21
C HIS A 445 3.90 -15.52 -10.96
N GLY A 446 4.55 -14.49 -11.47
CA GLY A 446 4.18 -13.09 -11.29
C GLY A 446 4.63 -12.53 -9.94
N LEU A 447 3.83 -12.73 -8.89
CA LEU A 447 4.15 -12.31 -7.52
C LEU A 447 4.44 -13.58 -6.69
N SER A 448 5.53 -13.58 -5.92
CA SER A 448 5.83 -14.68 -4.99
C SER A 448 4.74 -14.76 -3.91
N LEU A 449 3.95 -15.82 -3.92
CA LEU A 449 2.89 -15.99 -2.95
C LEU A 449 3.48 -16.46 -1.61
N GLU A 450 2.98 -15.91 -0.50
CA GLU A 450 3.39 -16.29 0.84
C GLU A 450 2.19 -16.83 1.63
N VAL A 451 2.40 -17.92 2.35
CA VAL A 451 1.41 -18.48 3.25
C VAL A 451 1.60 -17.90 4.64
N ARG A 452 0.51 -17.46 5.28
CA ARG A 452 0.51 -17.09 6.71
C ARG A 452 -0.57 -17.84 7.46
N GLN A 453 -0.23 -18.37 8.64
CA GLN A 453 -1.15 -19.07 9.54
C GLN A 453 -0.76 -18.85 11.00
N HIS A 454 -1.73 -18.96 11.89
CA HIS A 454 -1.58 -18.78 13.33
C HIS A 454 -0.86 -19.98 13.99
N SER A 455 0.06 -19.75 14.94
CA SER A 455 0.82 -20.78 15.64
C SER A 455 -0.07 -21.83 16.34
N GLU A 456 -1.20 -21.42 16.91
CA GLU A 456 -2.15 -22.33 17.57
C GLU A 456 -2.79 -23.33 16.60
N VAL A 457 -2.98 -22.97 15.33
CA VAL A 457 -3.50 -23.88 14.30
C VAL A 457 -2.49 -24.99 14.01
N HIS A 458 -1.19 -24.67 13.99
CA HIS A 458 -0.14 -25.66 13.82
C HIS A 458 -0.08 -26.63 15.00
N SER A 459 -0.14 -26.13 16.22
CA SER A 459 -0.14 -26.93 17.43
C SER A 459 -1.38 -27.84 17.49
N ALA A 460 -2.55 -27.34 17.10
CA ALA A 460 -3.76 -28.12 17.01
C ALA A 460 -3.66 -29.24 15.96
N ALA A 461 -3.13 -28.93 14.77
CA ALA A 461 -2.93 -29.91 13.70
C ALA A 461 -1.95 -31.02 14.07
N LEU A 462 -0.82 -30.69 14.76
CA LEU A 462 0.11 -31.67 15.29
C LEU A 462 -0.52 -32.61 16.30
N ALA A 463 -1.46 -32.10 17.10
CA ALA A 463 -2.24 -32.85 18.08
C ALA A 463 -3.43 -33.61 17.45
N GLY A 464 -3.54 -33.70 16.13
CA GLY A 464 -4.63 -34.38 15.44
C GLY A 464 -5.97 -33.62 15.44
N ARG A 465 -6.00 -32.36 15.80
CA ARG A 465 -7.19 -31.50 15.86
C ARG A 465 -7.22 -30.53 14.67
N ASP A 466 -7.27 -31.08 13.46
CA ASP A 466 -7.48 -30.34 12.20
C ASP A 466 -8.77 -30.84 11.54
N PRO A 467 -9.94 -30.32 11.94
CA PRO A 467 -11.23 -30.85 11.50
C PRO A 467 -11.48 -30.68 10.02
N THR A 468 -10.83 -29.75 9.37
CA THR A 468 -10.96 -29.49 7.93
C THR A 468 -9.90 -30.22 7.10
N GLY A 469 -8.81 -30.66 7.69
CA GLY A 469 -7.64 -31.21 6.99
C GLY A 469 -6.89 -30.17 6.15
N ASP A 470 -7.29 -28.88 6.17
CA ASP A 470 -6.74 -27.84 5.30
C ASP A 470 -5.28 -27.50 5.63
N THR A 471 -4.87 -27.71 6.89
CA THR A 471 -3.47 -27.44 7.29
C THR A 471 -2.50 -28.35 6.55
N LEU A 472 -2.71 -29.67 6.55
CA LEU A 472 -1.86 -30.61 5.83
C LEU A 472 -2.01 -30.47 4.31
N GLU A 473 -3.24 -30.22 3.83
CA GLU A 473 -3.50 -29.98 2.41
C GLU A 473 -2.81 -28.72 1.90
N THR A 474 -2.63 -27.71 2.74
CA THR A 474 -1.84 -26.52 2.42
C THR A 474 -0.38 -26.87 2.10
N PHE A 475 0.29 -27.72 2.89
CA PHE A 475 1.66 -28.13 2.59
C PHE A 475 1.75 -28.99 1.32
N ARG A 476 0.74 -29.82 1.03
CA ARG A 476 0.66 -30.55 -0.25
C ARG A 476 0.51 -29.60 -1.42
N ALA A 477 -0.35 -28.57 -1.26
CA ALA A 477 -0.52 -27.54 -2.28
C ALA A 477 0.77 -26.74 -2.53
N ILE A 478 1.54 -26.40 -1.48
CA ILE A 478 2.84 -25.75 -1.63
C ILE A 478 3.81 -26.63 -2.43
N ALA A 479 3.91 -27.92 -2.10
CA ALA A 479 4.76 -28.86 -2.83
C ALA A 479 4.36 -29.01 -4.30
N GLU A 480 3.06 -29.04 -4.60
CA GLU A 480 2.52 -29.07 -5.96
C GLU A 480 2.86 -27.80 -6.72
N ILE A 481 2.66 -26.64 -6.11
CA ILE A 481 2.93 -25.32 -6.70
C ILE A 481 4.42 -25.21 -7.03
N GLN A 482 5.31 -25.61 -6.13
CA GLN A 482 6.75 -25.56 -6.37
C GLN A 482 7.18 -26.47 -7.54
N ARG A 483 6.59 -27.66 -7.66
CA ARG A 483 6.86 -28.54 -8.81
C ARG A 483 6.39 -27.95 -10.14
N ARG A 484 5.26 -27.21 -10.12
CA ARG A 484 4.62 -26.69 -11.34
C ARG A 484 5.20 -25.36 -11.79
N PHE A 485 5.46 -24.44 -10.83
CA PHE A 485 5.84 -23.04 -11.11
C PHE A 485 7.28 -22.71 -10.70
N GLY A 486 7.96 -23.62 -10.00
CA GLY A 486 9.26 -23.39 -9.38
C GLY A 486 9.17 -22.95 -7.93
N GLU A 487 10.26 -23.11 -7.18
CA GLU A 487 10.35 -22.75 -5.76
C GLU A 487 10.00 -21.28 -5.48
N ALA A 488 10.47 -20.36 -6.34
CA ALA A 488 10.23 -18.91 -6.19
C ALA A 488 8.76 -18.51 -6.17
N ALA A 489 7.87 -19.36 -6.68
CA ALA A 489 6.43 -19.07 -6.70
C ALA A 489 5.81 -19.05 -5.31
N LEU A 490 6.25 -19.94 -4.42
CA LEU A 490 5.76 -20.03 -3.04
C LEU A 490 6.76 -20.81 -2.17
N HIS A 491 7.57 -20.12 -1.39
CA HIS A 491 8.52 -20.75 -0.48
C HIS A 491 8.51 -20.16 0.94
N ARG A 492 7.80 -19.04 1.16
CA ARG A 492 7.73 -18.40 2.49
C ARG A 492 6.49 -18.83 3.24
N TYR A 493 6.71 -19.21 4.50
CA TYR A 493 5.66 -19.59 5.43
C TYR A 493 5.76 -18.76 6.71
N VAL A 494 4.83 -17.80 6.88
CA VAL A 494 4.80 -16.86 8.01
C VAL A 494 3.95 -17.44 9.14
N ILE A 495 4.48 -17.42 10.37
CA ILE A 495 3.80 -17.91 11.56
C ILE A 495 3.36 -16.70 12.39
N SER A 496 2.07 -16.36 12.37
CA SER A 496 1.55 -15.30 13.25
C SER A 496 1.50 -15.77 14.69
N PHE A 497 1.70 -14.81 15.61
CA PHE A 497 1.80 -15.07 17.07
C PHE A 497 2.83 -16.15 17.44
N THR A 498 4.02 -16.07 16.87
CA THR A 498 5.13 -16.90 17.30
C THR A 498 5.52 -16.58 18.75
N ARG A 499 5.52 -17.58 19.61
CA ARG A 499 5.82 -17.47 21.05
C ARG A 499 7.03 -18.28 21.48
N SER A 500 7.47 -19.24 20.66
CA SER A 500 8.55 -20.14 20.97
C SER A 500 9.25 -20.68 19.71
N ALA A 501 10.45 -21.21 19.85
CA ALA A 501 11.16 -21.91 18.79
C ALA A 501 10.37 -23.12 18.27
N ALA A 502 9.60 -23.78 19.14
CA ALA A 502 8.76 -24.94 18.80
C ALA A 502 7.71 -24.60 17.73
N ASP A 503 7.20 -23.36 17.66
CA ASP A 503 6.24 -22.95 16.65
C ASP A 503 6.83 -23.04 15.22
N ALA A 504 8.12 -22.70 15.06
CA ALA A 504 8.79 -22.82 13.78
C ALA A 504 9.12 -24.28 13.41
N VAL A 505 9.52 -25.09 14.39
CA VAL A 505 9.78 -26.52 14.20
C VAL A 505 8.50 -27.27 13.84
N ALA A 506 7.35 -26.87 14.41
CA ALA A 506 6.04 -27.41 14.10
C ALA A 506 5.69 -27.33 12.62
N VAL A 507 6.02 -26.22 11.94
CA VAL A 507 5.81 -26.05 10.51
C VAL A 507 6.60 -27.07 9.70
N LEU A 508 7.87 -27.31 10.04
CA LEU A 508 8.72 -28.29 9.36
C LEU A 508 8.21 -29.72 9.55
N GLU A 509 7.70 -30.02 10.75
CA GLU A 509 7.11 -31.32 11.04
C GLU A 509 5.81 -31.57 10.26
N LEU A 510 4.91 -30.56 10.21
CA LEU A 510 3.67 -30.62 9.41
C LEU A 510 3.98 -30.79 7.92
N ALA A 511 4.97 -30.07 7.40
CA ALA A 511 5.39 -30.20 6.01
C ALA A 511 5.87 -31.63 5.68
N ARG A 512 6.64 -32.25 6.60
CA ARG A 512 7.08 -33.65 6.46
C ARG A 512 5.91 -34.63 6.51
N ARG A 513 5.01 -34.48 7.47
CA ARG A 513 3.77 -35.32 7.57
C ARG A 513 2.88 -35.21 6.34
N ALA A 514 2.75 -34.03 5.79
CA ALA A 514 1.86 -33.77 4.66
C ALA A 514 2.40 -34.32 3.33
N ALA A 515 3.70 -34.17 3.07
CA ALA A 515 4.30 -34.38 1.75
C ALA A 515 5.23 -35.60 1.65
N GLY A 516 5.54 -36.28 2.77
CA GLY A 516 6.41 -37.47 2.78
C GLY A 516 7.78 -37.18 2.18
N SER A 517 8.12 -37.82 1.07
CA SER A 517 9.39 -37.58 0.36
C SER A 517 9.45 -36.30 -0.45
N ALA A 518 8.29 -35.67 -0.74
CA ALA A 518 8.18 -34.46 -1.56
C ALA A 518 8.04 -33.19 -0.70
N VAL A 519 8.80 -33.10 0.40
CA VAL A 519 8.77 -31.95 1.31
C VAL A 519 9.09 -30.67 0.56
N PRO A 520 8.21 -29.63 0.61
CA PRO A 520 8.48 -28.36 -0.06
C PRO A 520 9.68 -27.64 0.56
N ALA A 521 10.39 -26.89 -0.25
CA ALA A 521 11.42 -25.98 0.21
C ALA A 521 10.75 -24.77 0.88
N LEU A 522 10.95 -24.57 2.17
CA LEU A 522 10.30 -23.51 2.93
C LEU A 522 11.32 -22.60 3.60
N ASP A 523 11.08 -21.29 3.54
CA ASP A 523 11.64 -20.32 4.47
C ASP A 523 10.59 -20.10 5.56
N VAL A 524 10.87 -20.57 6.76
CA VAL A 524 9.97 -20.41 7.91
C VAL A 524 10.21 -19.04 8.53
N VAL A 525 9.14 -18.22 8.60
CA VAL A 525 9.22 -16.83 9.02
C VAL A 525 8.44 -16.62 10.31
N PRO A 526 9.11 -16.61 11.48
CA PRO A 526 8.47 -16.22 12.74
C PRO A 526 8.00 -14.78 12.68
N LEU A 527 6.74 -14.50 13.10
CA LEU A 527 6.21 -13.15 13.25
C LEU A 527 6.04 -12.84 14.74
N PHE A 528 6.78 -11.83 15.22
CA PHE A 528 6.68 -11.30 16.58
C PHE A 528 5.83 -10.03 16.57
N GLU A 529 4.67 -10.07 17.21
CA GLU A 529 3.68 -8.98 17.14
C GLU A 529 3.05 -8.62 18.50
N SER A 530 3.17 -9.45 19.54
CA SER A 530 2.85 -9.08 20.92
C SER A 530 4.04 -8.44 21.64
N ALA A 531 3.78 -7.70 22.70
CA ALA A 531 4.83 -7.05 23.50
C ALA A 531 5.83 -8.08 24.05
N ASP A 532 5.32 -9.15 24.66
CA ASP A 532 6.14 -10.20 25.27
C ASP A 532 6.99 -10.92 24.21
N ALA A 533 6.42 -11.19 23.02
CA ALA A 533 7.14 -11.81 21.92
C ALA A 533 8.24 -10.90 21.36
N LEU A 534 7.99 -9.60 21.27
CA LEU A 534 9.00 -8.62 20.82
C LEU A 534 10.14 -8.47 21.84
N GLU A 535 9.83 -8.52 23.14
CA GLU A 535 10.84 -8.45 24.21
C GLU A 535 11.72 -9.69 24.25
N SER A 536 11.16 -10.87 23.95
CA SER A 536 11.86 -12.18 23.99
C SER A 536 12.33 -12.69 22.63
N CYS A 537 12.11 -11.94 21.53
CA CYS A 537 12.39 -12.42 20.16
C CYS A 537 13.84 -12.87 19.96
N GLY A 538 14.81 -12.21 20.58
CA GLY A 538 16.22 -12.59 20.54
C GLY A 538 16.46 -13.97 21.14
N GLN A 539 15.88 -14.25 22.32
CA GLN A 539 15.98 -15.55 22.97
C GLN A 539 15.31 -16.65 22.14
N ILE A 540 14.10 -16.41 21.64
CA ILE A 540 13.35 -17.38 20.81
C ILE A 540 14.14 -17.75 19.55
N VAL A 541 14.74 -16.76 18.88
CA VAL A 541 15.56 -17.02 17.69
C VAL A 541 16.88 -17.70 18.06
N GLU A 542 17.49 -17.38 19.19
CA GLU A 542 18.69 -18.09 19.71
C GLU A 542 18.37 -19.58 19.90
N GLU A 543 17.27 -19.88 20.59
CA GLU A 543 16.81 -21.26 20.79
C GLU A 543 16.55 -21.96 19.46
N LEU A 544 15.93 -21.29 18.51
CA LEU A 544 15.63 -21.82 17.18
C LEU A 544 16.91 -22.15 16.39
N LEU A 545 17.91 -21.26 16.40
CA LEU A 545 19.17 -21.46 15.69
C LEU A 545 20.07 -22.53 16.31
N THR A 546 19.84 -22.86 17.56
CA THR A 546 20.56 -23.95 18.25
C THR A 546 19.84 -25.29 18.17
N GLU A 547 18.55 -25.31 17.79
CA GLU A 547 17.78 -26.56 17.64
C GLU A 547 18.32 -27.38 16.46
N PRO A 548 18.72 -28.66 16.66
CA PRO A 548 19.43 -29.43 15.65
C PRO A 548 18.69 -29.62 14.32
N SER A 549 17.37 -29.87 14.38
CA SER A 549 16.55 -30.10 13.17
C SER A 549 16.37 -28.83 12.36
N TYR A 550 16.21 -27.70 13.05
CA TYR A 550 16.08 -26.39 12.40
C TYR A 550 17.41 -25.93 11.81
N ARG A 551 18.50 -26.11 12.51
CA ARG A 551 19.84 -25.79 12.02
C ARG A 551 20.19 -26.59 10.75
N ALA A 552 19.86 -27.87 10.70
CA ALA A 552 20.01 -28.67 9.49
C ALA A 552 19.12 -28.21 8.34
N HIS A 553 17.94 -27.70 8.66
CA HIS A 553 17.06 -27.06 7.68
C HIS A 553 17.68 -25.76 7.17
N LEU A 554 18.16 -24.90 8.05
CA LEU A 554 18.75 -23.61 7.71
C LEU A 554 19.99 -23.73 6.82
N GLU A 555 20.84 -24.74 7.04
CA GLU A 555 21.97 -25.02 6.15
C GLU A 555 21.51 -25.31 4.71
N ARG A 556 20.44 -26.08 4.52
CA ARG A 556 19.86 -26.31 3.19
C ARG A 556 19.25 -25.06 2.56
N ARG A 557 18.87 -24.07 3.38
CA ARG A 557 18.33 -22.78 2.95
C ARG A 557 19.40 -21.68 2.83
N GLY A 558 20.71 -22.06 2.82
CA GLY A 558 21.83 -21.14 2.64
C GLY A 558 22.09 -20.23 3.84
N ARG A 559 21.77 -20.70 5.06
CA ARG A 559 21.96 -19.99 6.34
C ARG A 559 21.30 -18.60 6.37
N ARG A 560 20.09 -18.51 5.84
CA ARG A 560 19.29 -17.27 5.79
C ARG A 560 18.06 -17.42 6.64
N GLN A 561 17.85 -16.50 7.58
CA GLN A 561 16.67 -16.43 8.43
C GLN A 561 15.89 -15.15 8.13
N GLU A 562 14.64 -15.30 7.76
CA GLU A 562 13.70 -14.18 7.67
C GLU A 562 12.86 -14.13 8.96
N VAL A 563 12.72 -12.94 9.55
CA VAL A 563 11.90 -12.69 10.75
C VAL A 563 10.98 -11.51 10.49
N MET A 564 9.70 -11.67 10.76
CA MET A 564 8.72 -10.61 10.60
C MET A 564 8.44 -9.90 11.94
N LEU A 565 8.33 -8.57 11.87
CA LEU A 565 7.99 -7.71 13.01
C LEU A 565 6.62 -7.09 12.79
N GLY A 566 5.72 -7.28 13.76
CA GLY A 566 4.33 -6.82 13.72
C GLY A 566 4.15 -5.44 14.35
N TYR A 567 3.76 -4.46 13.54
CA TYR A 567 3.59 -3.06 13.97
C TYR A 567 2.20 -2.75 14.51
N SER A 568 1.17 -3.30 13.88
CA SER A 568 -0.22 -2.92 14.18
C SER A 568 -0.72 -3.51 15.50
N ASP A 569 -0.47 -4.79 15.73
CA ASP A 569 -0.90 -5.49 16.95
C ASP A 569 -0.13 -4.98 18.16
N SER A 570 1.20 -4.77 18.05
CA SER A 570 2.00 -4.16 19.13
C SER A 570 1.56 -2.73 19.46
N THR A 571 1.16 -1.93 18.45
CA THR A 571 0.63 -0.57 18.68
C THR A 571 -0.73 -0.61 19.40
N LYS A 572 -1.61 -1.54 19.01
CA LYS A 572 -2.91 -1.73 19.70
C LYS A 572 -2.70 -2.11 21.15
N GLU A 573 -1.73 -2.97 21.44
CA GLU A 573 -1.44 -3.46 22.80
C GLU A 573 -0.77 -2.41 23.70
N SER A 574 0.20 -1.66 23.15
CA SER A 574 1.14 -0.89 23.97
C SER A 574 1.17 0.62 23.71
N GLY A 575 0.42 1.11 22.68
CA GLY A 575 0.50 2.49 22.20
C GLY A 575 1.69 2.72 21.25
N ALA A 576 1.63 3.81 20.47
CA ALA A 576 2.53 4.04 19.34
C ALA A 576 4.00 4.18 19.74
N LEU A 577 4.31 5.01 20.75
CA LEU A 577 5.68 5.29 21.16
C LEU A 577 6.37 4.05 21.77
N ALA A 578 5.66 3.33 22.64
CA ALA A 578 6.18 2.12 23.26
C ALA A 578 6.39 1.00 22.23
N ALA A 579 5.41 0.77 21.35
CA ALA A 579 5.51 -0.21 20.27
C ALA A 579 6.69 0.10 19.31
N ALA A 580 6.88 1.36 18.95
CA ALA A 580 8.01 1.77 18.10
C ALA A 580 9.35 1.43 18.75
N TRP A 581 9.48 1.69 20.07
CA TRP A 581 10.70 1.37 20.81
C TRP A 581 10.94 -0.13 20.95
N MET A 582 9.91 -0.92 21.29
CA MET A 582 10.02 -2.39 21.35
C MET A 582 10.44 -2.98 20.00
N LEU A 583 9.89 -2.50 18.88
CA LEU A 583 10.28 -2.92 17.54
C LEU A 583 11.73 -2.57 17.21
N TYR A 584 12.21 -1.41 17.64
CA TYR A 584 13.61 -1.03 17.46
C TYR A 584 14.55 -1.94 18.28
N ARG A 585 14.21 -2.22 19.52
CA ARG A 585 14.96 -3.15 20.39
C ARG A 585 14.98 -4.58 19.86
N ALA A 586 13.83 -5.04 19.33
CA ALA A 586 13.74 -6.36 18.69
C ALA A 586 14.70 -6.48 17.49
N GLN A 587 14.80 -5.44 16.65
CA GLN A 587 15.78 -5.43 15.56
C GLN A 587 17.21 -5.56 16.08
N GLU A 588 17.60 -4.81 17.10
CA GLU A 588 18.94 -4.89 17.70
C GLU A 588 19.25 -6.31 18.22
N GLN A 589 18.30 -6.94 18.93
CA GLN A 589 18.44 -8.30 19.47
C GLN A 589 18.61 -9.34 18.33
N LEU A 590 17.74 -9.28 17.32
CA LEU A 590 17.76 -10.20 16.18
C LEU A 590 19.07 -10.11 15.37
N ILE A 591 19.54 -8.88 15.13
CA ILE A 591 20.82 -8.65 14.43
C ILE A 591 21.98 -9.29 15.23
N GLU A 592 22.01 -9.07 16.53
CA GLU A 592 23.09 -9.57 17.38
C GLU A 592 23.09 -11.12 17.44
N VAL A 593 21.92 -11.72 17.59
CA VAL A 593 21.76 -13.19 17.62
C VAL A 593 22.20 -13.81 16.28
N CYS A 594 21.63 -13.34 15.17
CA CYS A 594 21.96 -13.91 13.85
C CYS A 594 23.46 -13.73 13.51
N ARG A 595 24.04 -12.59 13.88
CA ARG A 595 25.48 -12.33 13.68
C ARG A 595 26.35 -13.33 14.48
N ARG A 596 26.01 -13.63 15.73
CA ARG A 596 26.75 -14.62 16.57
C ARG A 596 26.72 -16.02 15.96
N HIS A 597 25.61 -16.40 15.34
CA HIS A 597 25.45 -17.70 14.70
C HIS A 597 25.89 -17.73 13.23
N GLY A 598 26.41 -16.65 12.66
CA GLY A 598 26.81 -16.56 11.26
C GLY A 598 25.63 -16.80 10.29
N VAL A 599 24.43 -16.37 10.67
CA VAL A 599 23.21 -16.47 9.89
C VAL A 599 22.88 -15.13 9.30
N GLU A 600 22.54 -15.11 8.01
CA GLU A 600 22.09 -13.92 7.31
C GLU A 600 20.65 -13.59 7.70
N LEU A 601 20.43 -12.45 8.35
CA LEU A 601 19.12 -11.98 8.76
C LEU A 601 18.42 -11.17 7.65
N ALA A 602 17.16 -11.47 7.41
CA ALA A 602 16.26 -10.61 6.63
C ALA A 602 15.11 -10.18 7.52
N LEU A 603 14.93 -8.88 7.72
CA LEU A 603 13.80 -8.34 8.46
C LEU A 603 12.63 -8.03 7.54
N PHE A 604 11.46 -8.58 7.89
CA PHE A 604 10.20 -8.31 7.22
C PHE A 604 9.34 -7.37 8.07
N HIS A 605 9.13 -6.16 7.58
CA HIS A 605 8.41 -5.11 8.30
C HIS A 605 6.92 -5.13 7.99
N GLY A 606 6.10 -5.54 8.96
CA GLY A 606 4.64 -5.50 8.90
C GLY A 606 4.09 -4.11 9.18
N ARG A 607 4.40 -3.12 8.35
CA ARG A 607 4.01 -1.72 8.56
C ARG A 607 2.56 -1.45 8.24
N GLY A 608 1.84 -0.82 9.17
CA GLY A 608 0.49 -0.32 8.94
C GLY A 608 0.43 0.88 7.99
N GLY A 609 -0.71 1.02 7.27
CA GLY A 609 -0.91 2.01 6.21
C GLY A 609 -0.86 3.48 6.64
N ALA A 610 -1.14 3.79 7.91
CA ALA A 610 -1.18 5.16 8.41
C ALA A 610 0.17 5.91 8.33
N LEU A 611 1.29 5.20 8.41
CA LEU A 611 2.65 5.76 8.37
C LEU A 611 3.16 6.08 6.95
N GLY A 612 2.43 5.70 5.90
CA GLY A 612 2.88 5.84 4.51
C GLY A 612 2.17 6.90 3.68
N ARG A 613 1.24 7.66 4.27
CA ARG A 613 0.43 8.62 3.51
C ARG A 613 1.02 10.02 3.59
N GLY A 614 1.60 10.51 2.48
CA GLY A 614 1.99 11.91 2.37
C GLY A 614 3.41 12.20 1.92
N GLY A 615 4.14 11.25 1.32
CA GLY A 615 5.46 11.47 0.72
C GLY A 615 6.50 12.00 1.73
N GLY A 616 7.42 11.19 2.12
CA GLY A 616 8.46 11.52 3.10
C GLY A 616 8.51 10.61 4.32
N PRO A 617 7.40 10.19 4.93
CA PRO A 617 7.48 9.32 6.10
C PRO A 617 8.19 7.99 5.85
N MET A 618 8.04 7.38 4.65
CA MET A 618 8.62 6.07 4.34
C MET A 618 10.16 6.11 4.28
N THR A 619 10.72 7.05 3.57
CA THR A 619 12.19 7.25 3.52
C THR A 619 12.76 7.48 4.91
N ARG A 620 12.17 8.42 5.67
CA ARG A 620 12.60 8.71 7.05
C ARG A 620 12.49 7.48 7.94
N ALA A 621 11.41 6.71 7.78
CA ALA A 621 11.20 5.50 8.58
C ALA A 621 12.20 4.38 8.26
N ILE A 622 12.65 4.24 7.02
CA ILE A 622 13.72 3.29 6.65
C ILE A 622 15.05 3.77 7.20
N LEU A 623 15.37 5.05 7.04
CA LEU A 623 16.59 5.65 7.58
C LEU A 623 16.65 5.67 9.12
N ALA A 624 15.54 5.45 9.78
CA ALA A 624 15.40 5.42 11.24
C ALA A 624 15.46 4.00 11.84
N GLN A 625 15.68 2.95 11.04
CA GLN A 625 15.79 1.58 11.53
C GLN A 625 17.07 1.38 12.35
N ALA A 626 17.13 0.28 13.11
CA ALA A 626 18.32 -0.06 13.87
C ALA A 626 19.56 -0.28 12.96
N PRO A 627 20.76 0.08 13.41
CA PRO A 627 21.98 -0.11 12.61
C PRO A 627 22.17 -1.56 12.21
N GLY A 628 22.43 -1.82 10.93
CA GLY A 628 22.62 -3.16 10.38
C GLY A 628 21.30 -3.91 10.06
N SER A 629 20.14 -3.28 10.24
CA SER A 629 18.84 -3.90 9.96
C SER A 629 18.44 -3.88 8.48
N VAL A 630 19.01 -2.97 7.69
CA VAL A 630 18.69 -2.81 6.27
C VAL A 630 19.69 -3.51 5.36
N ASP A 631 20.97 -3.30 5.53
CA ASP A 631 22.10 -3.97 4.81
C ASP A 631 21.80 -4.33 3.33
N GLY A 632 21.41 -3.33 2.53
CA GLY A 632 21.03 -3.50 1.12
C GLY A 632 19.66 -4.14 0.90
N ARG A 633 18.96 -4.56 1.94
CA ARG A 633 17.72 -5.34 1.85
C ARG A 633 16.57 -4.68 2.60
N LEU A 634 15.40 -4.72 1.99
CA LEU A 634 14.18 -4.26 2.63
C LEU A 634 13.01 -5.15 2.20
N LYS A 635 12.35 -5.77 3.16
CA LYS A 635 11.06 -6.43 2.92
C LYS A 635 9.99 -5.77 3.78
N LEU A 636 8.87 -5.40 3.14
CA LEU A 636 7.77 -4.71 3.82
C LEU A 636 6.42 -5.11 3.24
N THR A 637 5.39 -5.08 4.09
CA THR A 637 4.02 -5.17 3.59
C THR A 637 3.60 -3.86 2.93
N GLU A 638 3.02 -3.95 1.75
CA GLU A 638 2.19 -2.90 1.16
C GLU A 638 0.75 -3.21 1.52
N GLN A 639 0.24 -2.45 2.48
CA GLN A 639 -1.12 -2.63 2.98
C GLN A 639 -2.13 -2.29 1.90
N GLY A 640 -3.18 -3.09 1.76
CA GLY A 640 -4.19 -2.95 0.71
C GLY A 640 -4.74 -1.52 0.57
N GLU A 641 -4.87 -0.78 1.68
CA GLU A 641 -5.34 0.62 1.71
C GLU A 641 -4.45 1.60 0.93
N VAL A 642 -3.17 1.34 0.83
CA VAL A 642 -2.22 2.21 0.14
C VAL A 642 -1.86 1.73 -1.25
N ILE A 643 -2.22 0.50 -1.61
CA ILE A 643 -1.88 -0.08 -2.92
C ILE A 643 -2.44 0.78 -4.05
N ALA A 644 -3.71 1.17 -3.98
CA ALA A 644 -4.30 2.03 -4.99
C ALA A 644 -3.62 3.41 -5.06
N ASP A 645 -3.31 4.01 -3.92
CA ASP A 645 -2.70 5.35 -3.85
C ASP A 645 -1.24 5.36 -4.33
N ARG A 646 -0.51 4.24 -4.19
CA ARG A 646 0.90 4.10 -4.56
C ARG A 646 1.11 3.51 -5.94
N TYR A 647 0.25 2.58 -6.35
CA TYR A 647 0.48 1.75 -7.54
C TYR A 647 -0.61 1.86 -8.61
N ALA A 648 -1.70 2.61 -8.41
CA ALA A 648 -2.69 2.80 -9.47
C ALA A 648 -2.20 3.68 -10.62
N ASN A 649 -1.20 4.54 -10.37
CA ASN A 649 -0.62 5.45 -11.36
C ASN A 649 0.86 5.14 -11.57
N PRO A 650 1.31 4.81 -12.79
CA PRO A 650 2.72 4.45 -13.06
C PRO A 650 3.74 5.50 -12.65
N ALA A 651 3.42 6.80 -12.76
CA ALA A 651 4.36 7.87 -12.37
C ALA A 651 4.54 7.95 -10.85
N ILE A 652 3.47 7.74 -10.09
CA ILE A 652 3.54 7.70 -8.62
C ILE A 652 4.24 6.44 -8.16
N ALA A 653 3.92 5.29 -8.77
CA ALA A 653 4.55 4.01 -8.46
C ALA A 653 6.06 4.06 -8.69
N LEU A 654 6.49 4.59 -9.84
CA LEU A 654 7.92 4.76 -10.13
C LEU A 654 8.59 5.64 -9.05
N ARG A 655 7.97 6.77 -8.72
CA ARG A 655 8.50 7.66 -7.68
C ARG A 655 8.59 6.99 -6.31
N HIS A 656 7.58 6.22 -5.94
CA HIS A 656 7.58 5.47 -4.68
C HIS A 656 8.72 4.43 -4.64
N LEU A 657 8.92 3.69 -5.72
CA LEU A 657 10.00 2.72 -5.85
C LEU A 657 11.39 3.37 -5.87
N GLU A 658 11.55 4.55 -6.50
CA GLU A 658 12.77 5.36 -6.41
C GLU A 658 13.09 5.75 -4.96
N GLN A 659 12.08 6.18 -4.20
CA GLN A 659 12.23 6.55 -2.79
C GLN A 659 12.64 5.35 -1.92
N LEU A 660 12.06 4.16 -2.16
CA LEU A 660 12.48 2.94 -1.49
C LEU A 660 13.94 2.61 -1.82
N THR A 661 14.30 2.65 -3.10
CA THR A 661 15.68 2.40 -3.56
C THR A 661 16.65 3.39 -2.93
N TYR A 662 16.30 4.68 -2.93
CA TYR A 662 17.09 5.72 -2.28
C TYR A 662 17.30 5.41 -0.79
N ALA A 663 16.21 5.14 -0.07
CA ALA A 663 16.26 4.92 1.37
C ALA A 663 17.13 3.71 1.74
N VAL A 664 16.98 2.60 1.01
CA VAL A 664 17.77 1.38 1.26
C VAL A 664 19.25 1.64 0.99
N LEU A 665 19.60 2.24 -0.14
CA LEU A 665 21.00 2.55 -0.46
C LEU A 665 21.63 3.52 0.54
N GLN A 666 20.90 4.53 1.03
CA GLN A 666 21.40 5.45 2.04
C GLN A 666 21.54 4.80 3.43
N ALA A 667 20.55 3.99 3.83
CA ALA A 667 20.55 3.28 5.13
C ALA A 667 21.71 2.30 5.25
N SER A 668 22.13 1.70 4.13
CA SER A 668 23.18 0.68 4.08
C SER A 668 24.59 1.27 3.95
N THR A 669 24.75 2.60 4.05
CA THR A 669 26.10 3.19 4.03
C THR A 669 26.76 3.09 5.41
N PRO A 670 28.06 2.73 5.51
CA PRO A 670 28.77 2.62 6.81
C PRO A 670 28.68 3.91 7.65
N ALA A 671 28.80 5.08 7.01
CA ALA A 671 28.71 6.35 7.69
C ALA A 671 27.34 6.61 8.33
N HIS A 672 26.24 6.13 7.70
CA HIS A 672 24.91 6.24 8.26
C HIS A 672 24.73 5.30 9.47
N GLU A 673 25.19 4.06 9.35
CA GLU A 673 25.14 3.10 10.45
C GLU A 673 25.92 3.58 11.67
N GLU A 674 27.13 4.14 11.48
CA GLU A 674 27.94 4.69 12.56
C GLU A 674 27.22 5.84 13.26
N GLN A 675 26.63 6.74 12.50
CA GLN A 675 25.80 7.83 13.04
C GLN A 675 24.65 7.30 13.90
N LEU A 676 23.95 6.25 13.42
CA LEU A 676 22.85 5.63 14.17
C LEU A 676 23.34 4.95 15.45
N ARG A 677 24.47 4.23 15.41
CA ARG A 677 25.05 3.59 16.60
C ARG A 677 25.40 4.60 17.68
N ALA A 678 26.03 5.71 17.28
CA ALA A 678 26.39 6.78 18.21
C ALA A 678 25.14 7.44 18.83
N ALA A 679 24.14 7.72 18.03
CA ALA A 679 22.88 8.32 18.51
C ALA A 679 22.12 7.37 19.44
N ALA A 680 22.03 6.09 19.10
CA ALA A 680 21.37 5.08 19.92
C ALA A 680 22.05 4.87 21.27
N ALA A 681 23.39 4.81 21.31
CA ALA A 681 24.16 4.68 22.55
C ALA A 681 23.84 5.79 23.55
N GLY A 682 23.67 7.03 23.07
CA GLY A 682 23.30 8.15 23.90
C GLY A 682 21.82 8.23 24.30
N GLY A 683 20.93 7.59 23.53
CA GLY A 683 19.48 7.75 23.67
C GLY A 683 18.72 6.59 24.31
N ARG A 684 19.30 5.38 24.40
CA ARG A 684 18.59 4.17 24.86
C ARG A 684 17.89 4.32 26.19
N GLN A 685 18.61 4.76 27.21
CA GLN A 685 18.06 4.90 28.56
C GLN A 685 16.88 5.90 28.59
N VAL A 686 16.97 6.96 27.79
CA VAL A 686 15.88 7.95 27.68
C VAL A 686 14.66 7.29 27.04
N LEU A 687 14.84 6.52 25.99
CA LEU A 687 13.72 5.82 25.31
C LEU A 687 13.14 4.70 26.15
N ASP A 688 13.93 3.96 26.93
CA ASP A 688 13.45 2.95 27.87
C ASP A 688 12.48 3.60 28.89
N GLU A 689 12.85 4.76 29.43
CA GLU A 689 11.99 5.51 30.38
C GLU A 689 10.74 6.05 29.68
N LEU A 690 10.87 6.68 28.53
CA LEU A 690 9.74 7.21 27.76
C LEU A 690 8.77 6.11 27.34
N ALA A 691 9.27 5.01 26.81
CA ALA A 691 8.43 3.88 26.34
C ALA A 691 7.67 3.23 27.51
N LYS A 692 8.35 3.04 28.66
CA LYS A 692 7.71 2.52 29.87
C LYS A 692 6.55 3.43 30.31
N ASN A 693 6.79 4.74 30.40
CA ASN A 693 5.77 5.68 30.84
C ASN A 693 4.62 5.79 29.82
N ALA A 694 4.93 5.77 28.51
CA ALA A 694 3.93 5.80 27.46
C ALA A 694 3.04 4.55 27.49
N ARG A 695 3.65 3.35 27.62
CA ARG A 695 2.92 2.08 27.74
C ARG A 695 2.00 2.08 28.96
N SER A 696 2.51 2.54 30.10
CA SER A 696 1.72 2.61 31.34
C SER A 696 0.50 3.53 31.17
N ALA A 697 0.68 4.74 30.63
CA ALA A 697 -0.41 5.66 30.38
C ALA A 697 -1.44 5.12 29.39
N TYR A 698 -0.99 4.48 28.31
CA TYR A 698 -1.87 3.88 27.33
C TYR A 698 -2.67 2.70 27.90
N ARG A 699 -2.01 1.79 28.64
CA ARG A 699 -2.66 0.62 29.22
C ARG A 699 -3.67 1.03 30.30
N ALA A 700 -3.33 2.01 31.11
CA ALA A 700 -4.24 2.54 32.13
C ALA A 700 -5.58 3.01 31.55
N LEU A 701 -5.58 3.58 30.33
CA LEU A 701 -6.83 3.94 29.66
C LEU A 701 -7.48 2.75 28.96
N VAL A 702 -6.72 2.05 28.12
CA VAL A 702 -7.30 1.11 27.11
C VAL A 702 -7.61 -0.25 27.72
N TRP A 703 -6.74 -0.75 28.59
CA TRP A 703 -6.79 -2.13 29.08
C TRP A 703 -7.21 -2.25 30.54
N GLU A 704 -6.90 -1.23 31.34
CA GLU A 704 -7.12 -1.29 32.80
C GLU A 704 -8.34 -0.47 33.24
N ASN A 705 -8.91 0.36 32.35
CA ASN A 705 -10.13 1.12 32.65
C ASN A 705 -11.37 0.28 32.26
N PRO A 706 -12.20 -0.16 33.19
CA PRO A 706 -13.33 -1.05 32.93
C PRO A 706 -14.42 -0.44 32.05
N GLY A 707 -14.50 0.91 31.98
CA GLY A 707 -15.48 1.61 31.14
C GLY A 707 -15.01 1.84 29.68
N PHE A 708 -13.73 1.58 29.39
CA PHE A 708 -13.16 1.97 28.10
C PHE A 708 -13.75 1.20 26.91
N GLU A 709 -13.97 -0.10 27.04
CA GLU A 709 -14.52 -0.90 25.94
C GLU A 709 -15.92 -0.43 25.54
N GLU A 710 -16.77 -0.12 26.53
CA GLU A 710 -18.10 0.42 26.27
C GLU A 710 -18.03 1.81 25.64
N HIS A 711 -17.13 2.67 26.12
CA HIS A 711 -16.87 3.97 25.50
C HIS A 711 -16.44 3.80 24.04
N PHE A 712 -15.47 2.93 23.78
CA PHE A 712 -14.98 2.65 22.42
C PHE A 712 -16.10 2.18 21.49
N ARG A 713 -16.94 1.26 21.95
CA ARG A 713 -18.06 0.75 21.15
C ARG A 713 -19.10 1.84 20.84
N ARG A 714 -19.35 2.75 21.78
CA ARG A 714 -20.33 3.82 21.60
C ARG A 714 -19.76 5.06 20.93
N ALA A 715 -18.53 5.44 21.22
CA ALA A 715 -17.86 6.61 20.66
C ALA A 715 -17.21 6.37 19.30
N THR A 716 -17.40 5.20 18.67
CA THR A 716 -16.91 4.88 17.35
C THR A 716 -17.94 4.05 16.58
N PRO A 717 -17.86 3.96 15.24
CA PRO A 717 -18.76 3.11 14.45
C PRO A 717 -18.30 1.64 14.38
N ILE A 718 -17.52 1.13 15.34
CA ILE A 718 -16.93 -0.23 15.26
C ILE A 718 -17.97 -1.32 15.09
N SER A 719 -19.11 -1.22 15.75
CA SER A 719 -20.20 -2.20 15.67
C SER A 719 -20.81 -2.23 14.27
N GLU A 720 -20.99 -1.08 13.68
CA GLU A 720 -21.57 -0.92 12.34
C GLU A 720 -20.57 -1.30 11.23
N LEU A 721 -19.25 -1.15 11.47
CA LEU A 721 -18.21 -1.56 10.54
C LEU A 721 -18.19 -3.06 10.28
N SER A 722 -18.57 -3.88 11.26
CA SER A 722 -18.59 -5.34 11.12
C SER A 722 -19.56 -5.82 10.05
N GLY A 723 -20.61 -5.06 9.78
CA GLY A 723 -21.61 -5.33 8.73
C GLY A 723 -21.21 -4.88 7.32
N MET A 724 -20.11 -4.18 7.17
CA MET A 724 -19.61 -3.78 5.85
C MET A 724 -18.85 -4.93 5.18
N GLY A 725 -19.34 -5.45 4.08
CA GLY A 725 -18.64 -6.45 3.24
C GLY A 725 -17.41 -5.87 2.52
N ILE A 726 -16.41 -5.38 3.28
CA ILE A 726 -15.32 -4.58 2.73
C ILE A 726 -14.20 -5.45 2.15
N GLY A 727 -13.92 -6.62 2.74
CA GLY A 727 -12.88 -7.53 2.30
C GLY A 727 -13.26 -8.99 2.54
N SER A 728 -12.45 -9.92 2.06
CA SER A 728 -12.64 -11.36 2.26
C SER A 728 -12.36 -11.81 3.70
N ARG A 729 -11.64 -11.00 4.47
CA ARG A 729 -11.18 -11.31 5.83
C ARG A 729 -12.15 -10.77 6.88
N PRO A 730 -12.63 -11.61 7.85
CA PRO A 730 -13.49 -11.13 8.94
C PRO A 730 -12.82 -10.07 9.83
N ALA A 731 -13.61 -9.14 10.37
CA ALA A 731 -13.12 -8.08 11.25
C ALA A 731 -12.60 -8.62 12.61
N ALA A 732 -13.08 -9.78 13.03
CA ALA A 732 -12.66 -10.47 14.26
C ALA A 732 -12.05 -11.84 13.97
N ARG A 733 -11.13 -12.29 14.84
CA ARG A 733 -10.54 -13.63 14.74
C ARG A 733 -11.51 -14.76 15.07
N SER A 734 -12.48 -14.51 15.93
CA SER A 734 -13.45 -15.53 16.41
C SER A 734 -14.60 -15.85 15.45
N GLY A 735 -14.73 -15.17 14.34
CA GLY A 735 -15.78 -15.41 13.33
C GLY A 735 -17.23 -15.18 13.82
N ARG A 736 -17.47 -14.73 15.05
CA ARG A 736 -18.80 -14.46 15.60
C ARG A 736 -19.34 -13.12 15.10
N ALA A 737 -20.63 -13.09 14.75
CA ALA A 737 -21.31 -11.91 14.18
C ALA A 737 -21.54 -10.76 15.20
N GLN A 738 -21.37 -10.99 16.49
CA GLN A 738 -21.47 -9.94 17.52
C GLN A 738 -20.15 -9.16 17.61
N ALA A 739 -20.25 -7.88 17.99
CA ALA A 739 -19.09 -7.02 18.17
C ALA A 739 -18.03 -7.70 19.06
N PRO A 740 -16.83 -7.95 18.53
CA PRO A 740 -15.83 -8.73 19.26
C PRO A 740 -15.36 -7.99 20.51
N GLU A 741 -15.01 -8.72 21.55
CA GLU A 741 -14.28 -8.18 22.69
C GLU A 741 -12.99 -7.49 22.20
N LEU A 742 -12.50 -6.52 22.95
CA LEU A 742 -11.35 -5.73 22.56
C LEU A 742 -10.12 -6.60 22.22
N ASP A 743 -9.91 -7.70 22.95
CA ASP A 743 -8.81 -8.64 22.70
C ASP A 743 -8.93 -9.35 21.34
N ALA A 744 -10.14 -9.77 20.98
CA ALA A 744 -10.40 -10.48 19.73
C ALA A 744 -10.44 -9.55 18.50
N LEU A 745 -10.53 -8.25 18.72
CA LEU A 745 -10.58 -7.25 17.65
C LEU A 745 -9.22 -7.13 16.97
N ARG A 746 -9.20 -7.15 15.63
CA ARG A 746 -7.99 -6.95 14.83
C ARG A 746 -7.52 -5.49 14.88
N ALA A 747 -6.21 -5.28 14.75
CA ALA A 747 -5.61 -3.95 14.82
C ALA A 747 -6.09 -2.98 13.72
N ILE A 748 -6.38 -3.46 12.50
CA ILE A 748 -6.84 -2.57 11.40
C ILE A 748 -8.25 -2.02 11.69
N PRO A 749 -9.29 -2.81 12.01
CA PRO A 749 -10.58 -2.29 12.44
C PRO A 749 -10.48 -1.36 13.67
N TRP A 750 -9.60 -1.66 14.62
CA TRP A 750 -9.31 -0.81 15.77
C TRP A 750 -8.85 0.60 15.36
N VAL A 751 -7.80 0.70 14.55
CA VAL A 751 -7.28 1.99 14.08
C VAL A 751 -8.30 2.70 13.20
N PHE A 752 -9.02 1.96 12.35
CA PHE A 752 -10.02 2.52 11.44
C PHE A 752 -11.19 3.15 12.20
N ALA A 753 -11.70 2.50 13.24
CA ALA A 753 -12.79 3.02 14.06
C ALA A 753 -12.40 4.36 14.73
N TRP A 754 -11.18 4.46 15.27
CA TRP A 754 -10.65 5.70 15.83
C TRP A 754 -10.39 6.80 14.79
N SER A 755 -10.05 6.42 13.58
CA SER A 755 -9.93 7.35 12.45
C SER A 755 -11.30 7.91 12.05
N GLN A 756 -12.34 7.07 12.02
CA GLN A 756 -13.72 7.49 11.73
C GLN A 756 -14.23 8.51 12.76
N SER A 757 -14.00 8.27 14.04
CA SER A 757 -14.39 9.20 15.12
C SER A 757 -13.48 10.43 15.23
N ARG A 758 -12.47 10.57 14.39
CA ARG A 758 -11.52 11.69 14.36
C ARG A 758 -10.62 11.84 15.60
N ALA A 759 -10.67 10.89 16.55
CA ALA A 759 -9.78 10.91 17.72
C ALA A 759 -8.38 10.40 17.40
N ASN A 760 -8.23 9.43 16.49
CA ASN A 760 -6.95 8.82 16.11
C ASN A 760 -6.10 8.34 17.30
N LEU A 761 -6.74 7.96 18.40
CA LEU A 761 -6.16 7.69 19.70
C LEU A 761 -4.90 6.80 19.70
N PRO A 762 -4.88 5.65 18.96
CA PRO A 762 -3.75 4.71 19.04
C PRO A 762 -2.41 5.31 18.59
N GLY A 763 -2.42 6.35 17.76
CA GLY A 763 -1.22 6.90 17.18
C GLY A 763 -0.46 7.93 18.02
N TRP A 764 -1.04 8.39 19.15
CA TRP A 764 -0.45 9.47 19.94
C TRP A 764 -0.65 9.34 21.46
N TYR A 765 -1.68 8.60 21.93
CA TYR A 765 -2.01 8.53 23.35
C TYR A 765 -0.87 7.93 24.18
N GLY A 766 -0.56 8.57 25.29
CA GLY A 766 0.52 8.23 26.21
C GLY A 766 1.86 8.91 25.89
N THR A 767 2.02 9.46 24.69
CA THR A 767 3.26 10.17 24.30
C THR A 767 3.43 11.46 25.10
N GLY A 768 2.39 12.24 25.27
CA GLY A 768 2.41 13.49 26.04
C GLY A 768 2.72 13.25 27.52
N SER A 769 2.07 12.27 28.11
CA SER A 769 2.32 11.85 29.50
C SER A 769 3.77 11.40 29.71
N ALA A 770 4.34 10.63 28.77
CA ALA A 770 5.72 10.17 28.85
C ALA A 770 6.72 11.33 28.78
N LEU A 771 6.54 12.25 27.83
CA LEU A 771 7.41 13.43 27.66
C LEU A 771 7.31 14.36 28.87
N ALA A 772 6.11 14.63 29.36
CA ALA A 772 5.89 15.48 30.54
C ALA A 772 6.51 14.88 31.80
N GLU A 773 6.35 13.57 32.04
CA GLU A 773 6.93 12.88 33.19
C GLU A 773 8.47 12.88 33.12
N TYR A 774 9.05 12.62 31.97
CA TYR A 774 10.51 12.72 31.79
C TYR A 774 11.01 14.13 32.10
N ARG A 775 10.36 15.17 31.59
CA ARG A 775 10.71 16.58 31.85
C ARG A 775 10.60 16.92 33.34
N ARG A 776 9.55 16.42 33.99
CA ARG A 776 9.34 16.63 35.46
C ARG A 776 10.47 16.01 36.27
N ARG A 777 10.88 14.78 35.97
CA ARG A 777 11.96 14.06 36.69
C ARG A 777 13.31 14.71 36.46
N HIS A 778 13.61 15.09 35.23
CA HIS A 778 14.92 15.62 34.85
C HIS A 778 14.98 17.17 34.81
N ARG A 779 13.92 17.82 35.25
CA ARG A 779 13.82 19.30 35.38
C ARG A 779 14.38 20.04 34.15
N GLY A 780 15.19 21.10 34.33
CA GLY A 780 15.71 21.93 33.23
C GLY A 780 16.63 21.22 32.23
N SER A 781 17.17 20.05 32.56
CA SER A 781 17.99 19.25 31.63
C SER A 781 17.12 18.37 30.72
N GLY A 782 15.93 17.97 31.15
CA GLY A 782 15.08 17.02 30.42
C GLY A 782 14.70 17.52 29.02
N LEU A 783 14.14 18.73 28.91
CA LEU A 783 13.78 19.29 27.59
C LEU A 783 14.98 19.46 26.67
N ARG A 784 16.11 19.92 27.20
CA ARG A 784 17.34 20.09 26.43
C ARG A 784 17.81 18.74 25.86
N ARG A 785 17.78 17.69 26.68
CA ARG A 785 18.17 16.33 26.27
C ARG A 785 17.24 15.76 25.19
N LEU A 786 15.94 15.93 25.34
CA LEU A 786 14.96 15.51 24.35
C LEU A 786 15.14 16.24 23.01
N ARG A 787 15.41 17.56 23.03
CA ARG A 787 15.71 18.36 21.83
C ARG A 787 16.99 17.91 21.14
N GLU A 788 18.01 17.55 21.90
CA GLU A 788 19.26 17.00 21.37
C GLU A 788 19.01 15.67 20.64
N LEU A 789 18.29 14.74 21.28
CA LEU A 789 17.93 13.46 20.67
C LEU A 789 17.05 13.63 19.43
N TYR A 790 16.08 14.52 19.44
CA TYR A 790 15.25 14.81 18.30
C TYR A 790 16.06 15.27 17.08
N ARG A 791 17.13 16.04 17.30
CA ARG A 791 18.03 16.54 16.22
C ARG A 791 19.03 15.50 15.75
N SER A 792 19.52 14.64 16.64
CA SER A 792 20.64 13.74 16.37
C SER A 792 20.22 12.31 16.05
N TRP A 793 19.03 11.85 16.49
CA TRP A 793 18.59 10.48 16.36
C TRP A 793 17.35 10.34 15.46
N PRO A 794 17.52 9.87 14.20
CA PRO A 794 16.44 9.71 13.25
C PRO A 794 15.26 8.87 13.74
N PHE A 795 15.52 7.86 14.59
CA PHE A 795 14.46 7.04 15.18
C PHE A 795 13.54 7.87 16.09
N PHE A 796 14.09 8.62 17.02
CA PHE A 796 13.30 9.45 17.95
C PHE A 796 12.55 10.56 17.20
N ALA A 797 13.21 11.21 16.24
CA ALA A 797 12.57 12.19 15.38
C ALA A 797 11.40 11.58 14.59
N SER A 798 11.59 10.42 13.97
CA SER A 798 10.54 9.73 13.22
C SER A 798 9.37 9.31 14.09
N ALA A 799 9.60 8.85 15.32
CA ALA A 799 8.53 8.49 16.26
C ALA A 799 7.66 9.69 16.62
N LEU A 800 8.28 10.84 16.92
CA LEU A 800 7.56 12.07 17.27
C LEU A 800 6.88 12.72 16.06
N ASP A 801 7.53 12.77 14.88
CA ASP A 801 6.92 13.29 13.65
C ASP A 801 5.68 12.47 13.24
N ASN A 802 5.69 11.16 13.48
CA ASN A 802 4.53 10.30 13.26
C ASN A 802 3.39 10.62 14.23
N ALA A 803 3.69 10.80 15.51
CA ALA A 803 2.69 11.21 16.50
C ALA A 803 2.10 12.59 16.14
N GLU A 804 2.94 13.55 15.75
CA GLU A 804 2.52 14.87 15.28
C GLU A 804 1.60 14.79 14.05
N LEU A 805 1.93 13.96 13.07
CA LEU A 805 1.09 13.76 11.89
C LEU A 805 -0.30 13.22 12.26
N VAL A 806 -0.36 12.27 13.19
CA VAL A 806 -1.62 11.67 13.63
C VAL A 806 -2.44 12.69 14.46
N LEU A 807 -1.79 13.47 15.33
CA LEU A 807 -2.43 14.57 16.06
C LEU A 807 -3.01 15.63 15.14
N ALA A 808 -2.28 16.03 14.09
CA ALA A 808 -2.75 17.03 13.13
C ALA A 808 -3.97 16.55 12.30
N ARG A 809 -4.17 15.24 12.18
CA ARG A 809 -5.35 14.63 11.54
C ARG A 809 -6.50 14.41 12.52
N ALA A 810 -6.24 14.41 13.82
CA ALA A 810 -7.27 14.34 14.85
C ALA A 810 -8.06 15.64 14.89
N ASP A 811 -9.31 15.55 15.34
CA ASP A 811 -10.21 16.69 15.49
C ASP A 811 -11.06 16.50 16.75
N MET A 812 -10.62 17.10 17.84
CA MET A 812 -11.27 16.92 19.14
C MET A 812 -12.69 17.46 19.17
N ALA A 813 -13.00 18.50 18.40
CA ALA A 813 -14.35 19.03 18.34
C ALA A 813 -15.36 18.10 17.63
N ILE A 814 -14.90 17.32 16.67
CA ILE A 814 -15.70 16.25 16.04
C ILE A 814 -15.68 14.99 16.92
N ALA A 815 -14.52 14.63 17.48
CA ALA A 815 -14.40 13.46 18.35
C ALA A 815 -15.30 13.56 19.59
N GLU A 816 -15.49 14.76 20.16
CA GLU A 816 -16.45 15.04 21.22
C GLU A 816 -17.89 14.66 20.82
N ARG A 817 -18.28 14.89 19.57
CA ARG A 817 -19.61 14.52 19.05
C ARG A 817 -19.80 13.00 19.07
N TYR A 818 -18.78 12.26 18.67
CA TYR A 818 -18.82 10.79 18.78
C TYR A 818 -18.81 10.34 20.23
N ALA A 819 -18.00 10.96 21.09
CA ALA A 819 -17.91 10.65 22.51
C ALA A 819 -19.25 10.87 23.23
N SER A 820 -20.03 11.88 22.80
CA SER A 820 -21.37 12.15 23.36
C SER A 820 -22.37 10.98 23.16
N LEU A 821 -22.14 10.11 22.18
CA LEU A 821 -22.93 8.88 21.99
C LEU A 821 -22.72 7.85 23.12
N ALA A 822 -21.65 7.95 23.88
CA ALA A 822 -21.37 7.11 25.04
C ALA A 822 -22.10 7.59 26.32
N GLY A 823 -22.75 8.76 26.29
CA GLY A 823 -23.49 9.30 27.42
C GLY A 823 -22.61 9.72 28.59
N GLU A 824 -23.22 9.91 29.74
CA GLU A 824 -22.52 10.41 30.96
C GLU A 824 -21.46 9.42 31.49
N THR A 825 -21.67 8.12 31.28
CA THR A 825 -20.68 7.09 31.69
C THR A 825 -19.38 7.15 30.89
N GLY A 826 -19.45 7.61 29.67
CA GLY A 826 -18.29 7.79 28.79
C GLY A 826 -17.54 9.11 28.98
N ARG A 827 -18.11 10.06 29.73
CA ARG A 827 -17.57 11.41 29.90
C ARG A 827 -16.18 11.46 30.56
N PRO A 828 -15.91 10.73 31.66
CA PRO A 828 -14.58 10.76 32.28
C PRO A 828 -13.48 10.23 31.36
N ILE A 829 -13.81 9.25 30.49
CA ILE A 829 -12.89 8.69 29.52
C ILE A 829 -12.59 9.73 28.42
N TRP A 830 -13.62 10.42 27.93
CA TRP A 830 -13.44 11.50 26.98
C TRP A 830 -12.57 12.63 27.52
N GLU A 831 -12.80 13.07 28.76
CA GLU A 831 -12.00 14.09 29.42
C GLU A 831 -10.52 13.69 29.56
N SER A 832 -10.26 12.41 29.85
CA SER A 832 -8.91 11.85 29.84
C SER A 832 -8.26 11.89 28.47
N ILE A 833 -9.01 11.54 27.41
CA ILE A 833 -8.54 11.59 26.02
C ILE A 833 -8.21 13.02 25.61
N GLN A 834 -9.10 13.97 25.90
CA GLN A 834 -8.90 15.37 25.59
C GLN A 834 -7.69 15.97 26.34
N THR A 835 -7.57 15.70 27.63
CA THR A 835 -6.44 16.15 28.43
C THR A 835 -5.10 15.63 27.89
N GLU A 836 -5.05 14.37 27.51
CA GLU A 836 -3.82 13.79 26.96
C GLU A 836 -3.52 14.33 25.56
N TYR A 837 -4.55 14.63 24.74
CA TYR A 837 -4.36 15.28 23.46
C TYR A 837 -3.70 16.66 23.62
N GLU A 838 -4.25 17.50 24.47
CA GLU A 838 -3.72 18.85 24.74
C GLU A 838 -2.29 18.79 25.27
N ARG A 839 -2.02 17.90 26.22
CA ARG A 839 -0.68 17.64 26.76
C ARG A 839 0.29 17.18 25.66
N THR A 840 -0.14 16.25 24.80
CA THR A 840 0.74 15.72 23.74
C THR A 840 1.09 16.81 22.72
N VAL A 841 0.11 17.62 22.32
CA VAL A 841 0.35 18.78 21.43
C VAL A 841 1.33 19.76 22.07
N GLU A 842 1.12 20.15 23.32
CA GLU A 842 2.02 21.06 24.05
C GLU A 842 3.45 20.51 24.11
N GLN A 843 3.61 19.24 24.51
CA GLN A 843 4.94 18.64 24.66
C GLN A 843 5.68 18.54 23.31
N ILE A 844 4.99 18.19 22.23
CA ILE A 844 5.60 18.09 20.89
C ILE A 844 5.98 19.48 20.38
N LEU A 845 5.11 20.48 20.49
CA LEU A 845 5.42 21.84 20.05
C LEU A 845 6.58 22.45 20.83
N ASP A 846 6.59 22.28 22.15
CA ASP A 846 7.72 22.71 22.99
C ASP A 846 9.04 22.04 22.58
N LEU A 847 9.00 20.72 22.32
CA LEU A 847 10.19 19.95 21.99
C LEU A 847 10.73 20.34 20.60
N THR A 848 9.86 20.45 19.62
CA THR A 848 10.23 20.77 18.23
C THR A 848 10.51 22.25 18.03
N GLY A 849 9.97 23.13 18.89
CA GLY A 849 10.02 24.58 18.73
C GLY A 849 9.09 25.14 17.67
N ARG A 850 8.12 24.32 17.20
CA ARG A 850 7.08 24.71 16.22
C ARG A 850 5.97 25.49 16.90
N LYS A 851 5.29 26.37 16.18
CA LYS A 851 4.14 27.12 16.68
C LYS A 851 2.83 26.37 16.49
N ARG A 852 2.73 25.58 15.44
CA ARG A 852 1.58 24.73 15.10
C ARG A 852 2.06 23.37 14.62
N LEU A 853 1.23 22.37 14.75
CA LEU A 853 1.50 21.05 14.21
C LEU A 853 1.77 21.13 12.69
N LEU A 854 2.78 20.42 12.20
CA LEU A 854 3.19 20.33 10.81
C LEU A 854 3.69 21.66 10.19
N ASP A 855 4.20 22.61 10.97
CA ASP A 855 4.77 23.86 10.44
C ASP A 855 5.94 23.62 9.46
N ASP A 856 6.63 22.51 9.55
CA ASP A 856 7.67 22.08 8.60
C ASP A 856 7.11 21.37 7.34
N MET A 857 5.82 21.04 7.33
CA MET A 857 5.11 20.40 6.21
C MET A 857 3.89 21.23 5.75
N PRO A 858 4.07 22.48 5.30
CA PRO A 858 2.97 23.43 5.09
C PRO A 858 2.00 22.99 4.00
N VAL A 859 2.42 22.21 3.02
CA VAL A 859 1.54 21.65 1.98
C VAL A 859 0.56 20.65 2.58
N LEU A 860 1.04 19.76 3.46
CA LEU A 860 0.21 18.77 4.14
C LEU A 860 -0.72 19.44 5.16
N GLN A 861 -0.20 20.37 5.98
CA GLN A 861 -0.98 21.17 6.92
C GLN A 861 -2.16 21.85 6.20
N ARG A 862 -1.90 22.54 5.10
CA ARG A 862 -2.92 23.21 4.32
C ARG A 862 -3.93 22.23 3.67
N SER A 863 -3.47 21.07 3.20
CA SER A 863 -4.36 20.04 2.65
C SER A 863 -5.35 19.55 3.70
N ILE A 864 -4.89 19.28 4.93
CA ILE A 864 -5.74 18.89 6.06
C ILE A 864 -6.76 19.99 6.38
N GLU A 865 -6.30 21.24 6.52
CA GLU A 865 -7.17 22.39 6.83
C GLU A 865 -8.25 22.60 5.79
N LEU A 866 -7.94 22.45 4.50
CA LEU A 866 -8.90 22.64 3.40
C LEU A 866 -9.95 21.52 3.33
N ARG A 867 -9.61 20.30 3.75
CA ARG A 867 -10.50 19.13 3.70
C ARG A 867 -11.44 19.05 4.90
N ASN A 868 -10.96 19.46 6.06
CA ASN A 868 -11.69 19.33 7.32
C ASN A 868 -13.16 19.82 7.24
N PRO A 869 -13.52 21.01 6.71
CA PRO A 869 -14.90 21.45 6.67
C PRO A 869 -15.85 20.51 5.91
N TYR A 870 -15.35 19.84 4.89
CA TYR A 870 -16.14 18.92 4.09
C TYR A 870 -16.24 17.53 4.78
N VAL A 871 -15.17 17.09 5.44
CA VAL A 871 -15.20 15.86 6.26
C VAL A 871 -16.14 16.01 7.44
N ASP A 872 -16.18 17.22 8.04
CA ASP A 872 -17.09 17.52 9.15
C ASP A 872 -18.55 17.33 8.78
N SER A 873 -18.93 17.71 7.54
CA SER A 873 -20.29 17.49 7.04
C SER A 873 -20.71 16.03 7.09
N LEU A 874 -19.80 15.13 6.70
CA LEU A 874 -20.02 13.69 6.75
C LEU A 874 -19.97 13.14 8.18
N SER A 875 -19.07 13.66 9.02
CA SER A 875 -18.94 13.22 10.41
C SER A 875 -20.17 13.61 11.26
N GLU A 876 -20.70 14.83 11.10
CA GLU A 876 -21.94 15.26 11.76
C GLU A 876 -23.13 14.38 11.31
N MET A 877 -23.23 14.10 10.01
CA MET A 877 -24.25 13.18 9.48
C MET A 877 -24.08 11.77 10.05
N GLN A 878 -22.84 11.25 10.13
CA GLN A 878 -22.57 9.92 10.67
C GLN A 878 -22.98 9.82 12.15
N VAL A 879 -22.65 10.82 12.97
CA VAL A 879 -23.05 10.85 14.39
C VAL A 879 -24.57 10.79 14.54
N LEU A 880 -25.33 11.57 13.75
CA LEU A 880 -26.78 11.55 13.78
C LEU A 880 -27.35 10.20 13.37
N LEU A 881 -26.84 9.62 12.27
CA LEU A 881 -27.28 8.32 11.78
C LEU A 881 -26.97 7.20 12.79
N LEU A 882 -25.77 7.20 13.39
CA LEU A 882 -25.39 6.25 14.45
C LEU A 882 -26.34 6.36 15.65
N GLY A 883 -26.64 7.58 16.08
CA GLY A 883 -27.60 7.82 17.18
C GLY A 883 -29.00 7.30 16.85
N ARG A 884 -29.47 7.42 15.59
CA ARG A 884 -30.77 6.87 15.14
C ARG A 884 -30.75 5.34 15.09
N VAL A 885 -29.74 4.74 14.42
CA VAL A 885 -29.61 3.28 14.28
C VAL A 885 -29.58 2.58 15.63
N ARG A 886 -28.83 3.12 16.60
CA ARG A 886 -28.63 2.51 17.93
C ARG A 886 -29.84 2.58 18.85
N ARG A 887 -30.82 3.46 18.53
CA ARG A 887 -32.10 3.54 19.26
C ARG A 887 -33.20 2.67 18.66
N MET A 888 -32.97 2.10 17.46
CA MET A 888 -33.95 1.29 16.77
C MET A 888 -33.83 -0.19 17.15
N PRO A 889 -34.94 -0.93 17.21
CA PRO A 889 -34.91 -2.38 17.32
C PRO A 889 -34.17 -3.03 16.15
N ASP A 890 -33.61 -4.23 16.40
CA ASP A 890 -32.80 -4.93 15.36
C ASP A 890 -33.65 -5.41 14.18
N ASP A 891 -34.94 -5.63 14.37
CA ASP A 891 -35.91 -6.09 13.38
C ASP A 891 -36.62 -4.96 12.62
N ASP A 892 -36.39 -3.70 12.95
CA ASP A 892 -37.01 -2.57 12.26
C ASP A 892 -36.54 -2.49 10.78
N PRO A 893 -37.47 -2.47 9.80
CA PRO A 893 -37.15 -2.39 8.38
C PRO A 893 -36.30 -1.15 8.00
N GLN A 894 -36.51 -0.02 8.68
CA GLN A 894 -35.78 1.21 8.40
C GLN A 894 -34.33 1.15 8.90
N ARG A 895 -34.02 0.31 9.88
CA ARG A 895 -32.67 0.12 10.40
C ARG A 895 -31.68 -0.29 9.31
N ARG A 896 -32.10 -1.15 8.38
CA ARG A 896 -31.26 -1.61 7.26
C ARG A 896 -30.86 -0.45 6.34
N GLU A 897 -31.81 0.44 6.05
CA GLU A 897 -31.53 1.60 5.21
C GLU A 897 -30.63 2.62 5.92
N LEU A 898 -30.86 2.86 7.21
CA LEU A 898 -29.99 3.72 8.03
C LEU A 898 -28.56 3.17 8.11
N LEU A 899 -28.39 1.87 8.31
CA LEU A 899 -27.06 1.22 8.29
C LEU A 899 -26.37 1.42 6.94
N ARG A 900 -27.12 1.29 5.84
CA ARG A 900 -26.59 1.57 4.49
C ARG A 900 -26.05 3.02 4.39
N LEU A 901 -26.78 3.98 4.93
CA LEU A 901 -26.31 5.39 4.97
C LEU A 901 -25.10 5.58 5.89
N VAL A 902 -25.06 4.92 7.05
CA VAL A 902 -23.86 4.91 7.90
C VAL A 902 -22.65 4.39 7.12
N HIS A 903 -22.79 3.26 6.41
CA HIS A 903 -21.71 2.71 5.60
C HIS A 903 -21.26 3.66 4.48
N LEU A 904 -22.19 4.40 3.88
CA LEU A 904 -21.86 5.46 2.90
C LEU A 904 -21.04 6.58 3.54
N THR A 905 -21.40 7.03 4.76
CA THR A 905 -20.62 8.05 5.48
C THR A 905 -19.24 7.55 5.85
N VAL A 906 -19.10 6.28 6.26
CA VAL A 906 -17.79 5.65 6.55
C VAL A 906 -16.88 5.73 5.33
N SER A 907 -17.38 5.35 4.16
CA SER A 907 -16.63 5.43 2.90
C SER A 907 -16.26 6.88 2.55
N GLY A 908 -17.18 7.82 2.77
CA GLY A 908 -16.96 9.25 2.50
C GLY A 908 -15.93 9.89 3.43
N VAL A 909 -16.01 9.62 4.73
CA VAL A 909 -15.03 10.10 5.73
C VAL A 909 -13.64 9.54 5.43
N ALA A 910 -13.54 8.23 5.12
CA ALA A 910 -12.29 7.60 4.72
C ALA A 910 -11.67 8.24 3.47
N ALA A 911 -12.48 8.54 2.44
CA ALA A 911 -12.03 9.22 1.24
C ALA A 911 -11.57 10.66 1.54
N GLY A 912 -12.29 11.38 2.41
CA GLY A 912 -11.96 12.74 2.83
C GLY A 912 -10.65 12.84 3.62
N LEU A 913 -10.42 11.91 4.53
CA LEU A 913 -9.19 11.82 5.33
C LEU A 913 -8.01 11.21 4.56
N GLN A 914 -8.25 10.62 3.38
CA GLN A 914 -7.29 9.76 2.69
C GLN A 914 -6.75 8.68 3.66
N SER A 915 -7.63 8.13 4.47
CA SER A 915 -7.31 7.13 5.49
C SER A 915 -8.42 6.08 5.58
N THR A 916 -8.04 4.85 5.40
CA THR A 916 -8.91 3.67 5.57
C THR A 916 -8.40 2.74 6.69
N GLY A 917 -7.51 3.26 7.52
CA GLY A 917 -6.97 2.53 8.65
C GLY A 917 -5.58 2.99 9.05
#